data_a20548bb0524aece2aa60e87bbfe2927
#
_entry.id   a20548bb0524aece2aa60e87bbfe2927
#
_cell.length_a   1.000
_cell.length_b   1.000
_cell.length_c   1.000
_cell.angle_alpha   90.00
_cell.angle_beta   90.00
_cell.angle_gamma   90.00
#
_symmetry.space_group_name_H-M   'P 1'
#
loop_
_entity.id
_entity.type
_entity.pdbx_description
1 polymer ?
#
loop_
_entity_poly.entity_id
_entity_poly.type
_entity_poly.pdbx_seq_one_letter_code
_entity_poly.pdbx_strand_id
1 'polypeptide(L)'
;MTQTQQTESAERIARPLIQLAKLYGISTSYIDQLGTYVEIRDEVLVSVLAALGVDASSDEAITASYAATQQRIADTLVEPTVVKFIGKEAVTPIRAKGNDVALKLTLEDGTEYAGDLTAYLTGSNADDGSLQLTLPDDIPAGYHTLAVDAGPLHAEAALICAPARIELPPAVAEKQRWGWMAQMYSIRSAESWGVGDYGDLKLLLSDAATKSHADFMLINPIHATAPVPPLEPSPYLPESRRFLNVTYIRPQDIAEYAELNEADQAEVARLHAEVSPANDSIEPLDINSAWWHKRQALQLVYNVPRSVERQAAFDAFKEAAGPDLRAFAAWSVAFQVWGAPWEGTWFKDTNRDSPEVVELMREHADMVDFECWLQWIADEQVTAAQNAARDSGMALGLMQDMAVGVHSLGADVWWNPERFAVGSVTVGCPPDFYNQQGQDWGQPPFNPNYLAKTGYGVYREMVHNMFSHAGAVRIDHVLGLFRLWWIPQGEGARGGAYVTYDYEAMIAILTIEASRVNGLVVGEDLGTVPDYVRTVLGEHGLLGCMVEWFARVDDSPNAGDPYADPSTYRKYALASVTTHDLPPTAGYLQFEHVKLREQLHLLSGPVEEFQASATDERDAMMDRLVESGLITPEVAGDVEGHIQEIVEAMHKMLLKSPSVLLQAALVDGVGETRTQNQPGTSSEYSNWRVPLAGPDLKVVHTDEVFDLPRVQSLAAIMNGEK
;
A
#
# COMPACT_ATOMS: atom_id res chain seq x y z
N MET A 1 4.01 31.37 23.86
CA MET A 1 5.15 30.93 24.71
C MET A 1 6.21 30.38 23.78
N THR A 2 7.41 30.95 23.74
CA THR A 2 8.52 30.48 22.92
C THR A 2 8.93 29.09 23.40
N GLN A 3 8.54 28.05 22.66
CA GLN A 3 9.06 26.71 22.84
C GLN A 3 10.57 26.74 22.56
N THR A 4 11.37 26.54 23.60
CA THR A 4 12.77 26.20 23.45
C THR A 4 12.79 24.80 22.82
N GLN A 5 13.04 24.68 21.52
CA GLN A 5 13.28 23.38 20.90
C GLN A 5 14.43 22.72 21.66
N GLN A 6 14.12 21.70 22.43
CA GLN A 6 15.15 20.84 23.00
C GLN A 6 15.80 20.13 21.81
N THR A 7 17.09 20.33 21.64
CA THR A 7 17.90 19.66 20.64
C THR A 7 18.82 18.64 21.33
N GLU A 8 19.16 17.58 20.58
CA GLU A 8 20.11 16.56 21.07
C GLU A 8 21.42 17.24 21.55
N SER A 9 21.90 16.86 22.73
CA SER A 9 23.09 17.49 23.32
C SER A 9 24.35 17.16 22.47
N ALA A 10 25.30 18.11 22.39
CA ALA A 10 26.56 17.92 21.70
C ALA A 10 27.35 16.70 22.25
N GLU A 11 27.26 16.45 23.55
CA GLU A 11 27.88 15.30 24.20
C GLU A 11 27.27 13.98 23.72
N ARG A 12 25.95 13.91 23.59
CA ARG A 12 25.25 12.73 23.08
C ARG A 12 25.59 12.48 21.60
N ILE A 13 25.55 13.53 20.78
CA ILE A 13 25.90 13.45 19.36
C ILE A 13 27.32 12.90 19.13
N ALA A 14 28.25 13.19 20.03
CA ALA A 14 29.64 12.74 19.95
C ALA A 14 29.83 11.26 20.33
N ARG A 15 28.84 10.59 20.90
CA ARG A 15 28.95 9.16 21.29
C ARG A 15 29.07 8.27 20.05
N PRO A 16 29.99 7.28 20.03
CA PRO A 16 30.20 6.39 18.88
C PRO A 16 28.92 5.65 18.43
N LEU A 17 28.08 5.17 19.38
CA LEU A 17 26.81 4.52 19.08
C LEU A 17 25.85 5.45 18.31
N ILE A 18 25.75 6.71 18.74
CA ILE A 18 24.90 7.70 18.09
C ILE A 18 25.39 8.01 16.67
N GLN A 19 26.71 8.15 16.50
CA GLN A 19 27.31 8.36 15.19
C GLN A 19 27.10 7.15 14.27
N LEU A 20 27.28 5.93 14.79
CA LEU A 20 27.04 4.70 14.05
C LEU A 20 25.56 4.59 13.61
N ALA A 21 24.61 4.84 14.52
CA ALA A 21 23.18 4.82 14.22
C ALA A 21 22.84 5.82 13.09
N LYS A 22 23.37 7.04 13.14
CA LYS A 22 23.18 8.07 12.11
C LYS A 22 23.75 7.65 10.75
N LEU A 23 24.88 6.94 10.70
CA LEU A 23 25.44 6.42 9.43
C LEU A 23 24.50 5.40 8.75
N TYR A 24 23.66 4.73 9.52
CA TYR A 24 22.66 3.77 9.02
C TYR A 24 21.25 4.37 8.90
N GLY A 25 21.12 5.71 8.97
CA GLY A 25 19.83 6.39 8.83
C GLY A 25 18.88 6.16 10.00
N ILE A 26 19.38 5.72 11.17
CA ILE A 26 18.55 5.50 12.36
C ILE A 26 18.45 6.81 13.13
N SER A 27 17.22 7.27 13.37
CA SER A 27 16.96 8.44 14.21
C SER A 27 17.33 8.14 15.66
N THR A 28 18.04 9.07 16.30
CA THR A 28 18.47 8.96 17.68
C THR A 28 17.55 9.69 18.64
N SER A 29 16.61 10.45 18.07
CA SER A 29 15.56 11.18 18.77
C SER A 29 14.41 11.49 17.81
N TYR A 30 13.26 11.85 18.33
CA TYR A 30 12.12 12.36 17.54
C TYR A 30 11.31 13.37 18.37
N ILE A 31 10.46 14.11 17.69
CA ILE A 31 9.44 14.96 18.31
C ILE A 31 8.14 14.18 18.27
N ASP A 32 7.52 13.97 19.42
CA ASP A 32 6.22 13.32 19.51
C ASP A 32 5.09 14.29 19.07
N GLN A 33 3.88 13.78 18.98
CA GLN A 33 2.70 14.56 18.59
C GLN A 33 2.36 15.71 19.55
N LEU A 34 2.84 15.68 20.81
CA LEU A 34 2.67 16.76 21.77
C LEU A 34 3.76 17.82 21.66
N GLY A 35 4.67 17.67 20.67
CA GLY A 35 5.84 18.53 20.49
C GLY A 35 6.95 18.26 21.50
N THR A 36 6.92 17.10 22.21
CA THR A 36 7.94 16.72 23.19
C THR A 36 9.11 16.06 22.49
N TYR A 37 10.32 16.50 22.83
CA TYR A 37 11.54 15.85 22.38
C TYR A 37 11.77 14.54 23.15
N VAL A 38 11.89 13.43 22.40
CA VAL A 38 12.10 12.09 22.92
C VAL A 38 13.42 11.53 22.41
N GLU A 39 14.30 11.11 23.33
CA GLU A 39 15.54 10.40 22.99
C GLU A 39 15.27 8.91 22.86
N ILE A 40 15.81 8.30 21.79
CA ILE A 40 15.77 6.84 21.60
C ILE A 40 16.78 6.20 22.57
N ARG A 41 16.36 5.14 23.25
CA ARG A 41 17.20 4.37 24.17
C ARG A 41 18.28 3.62 23.42
N ASP A 42 19.46 3.47 24.07
CA ASP A 42 20.62 2.81 23.48
C ASP A 42 20.33 1.35 23.08
N GLU A 43 19.56 0.62 23.89
CA GLU A 43 19.16 -0.78 23.63
C GLU A 43 18.36 -0.91 22.34
N VAL A 44 17.49 0.07 22.07
CA VAL A 44 16.72 0.13 20.81
C VAL A 44 17.64 0.38 19.63
N LEU A 45 18.58 1.33 19.73
CA LEU A 45 19.56 1.60 18.68
C LEU A 45 20.41 0.37 18.38
N VAL A 46 20.90 -0.34 19.41
CA VAL A 46 21.66 -1.58 19.26
C VAL A 46 20.84 -2.66 18.53
N SER A 47 19.58 -2.84 18.92
CA SER A 47 18.69 -3.83 18.33
C SER A 47 18.38 -3.53 16.86
N VAL A 48 18.14 -2.24 16.51
CA VAL A 48 17.88 -1.83 15.12
C VAL A 48 19.16 -1.96 14.26
N LEU A 49 20.34 -1.62 14.80
CA LEU A 49 21.62 -1.86 14.13
C LEU A 49 21.85 -3.35 13.86
N ALA A 50 21.56 -4.21 14.84
CA ALA A 50 21.65 -5.66 14.67
C ALA A 50 20.70 -6.17 13.58
N ALA A 51 19.48 -5.62 13.48
CA ALA A 51 18.54 -5.94 12.40
C ALA A 51 19.05 -5.54 11.01
N LEU A 52 19.92 -4.54 10.93
CA LEU A 52 20.63 -4.14 9.71
C LEU A 52 21.94 -4.92 9.48
N GLY A 53 22.25 -5.92 10.32
CA GLY A 53 23.47 -6.74 10.24
C GLY A 53 24.71 -6.06 10.80
N VAL A 54 24.55 -5.05 11.68
CA VAL A 54 25.64 -4.27 12.25
C VAL A 54 25.85 -4.64 13.71
N ASP A 55 27.02 -5.11 14.06
CA ASP A 55 27.37 -5.45 15.45
C ASP A 55 27.62 -4.18 16.28
N ALA A 56 26.78 -3.95 17.26
CA ALA A 56 26.87 -2.87 18.25
C ALA A 56 26.74 -3.42 19.69
N SER A 57 27.10 -4.68 19.90
CA SER A 57 26.91 -5.42 21.16
C SER A 57 27.84 -4.97 22.30
N SER A 58 28.92 -4.24 22.00
CA SER A 58 29.87 -3.66 22.98
C SER A 58 30.49 -2.38 22.44
N ASP A 59 31.17 -1.60 23.29
CA ASP A 59 31.87 -0.38 22.89
C ASP A 59 32.98 -0.66 21.85
N GLU A 60 33.65 -1.81 21.97
CA GLU A 60 34.63 -2.27 20.98
C GLU A 60 33.98 -2.61 19.64
N ALA A 61 32.83 -3.32 19.67
CA ALA A 61 32.06 -3.66 18.47
C ALA A 61 31.54 -2.40 17.78
N ILE A 62 30.99 -1.44 18.54
CA ILE A 62 30.54 -0.15 18.01
C ILE A 62 31.67 0.58 17.29
N THR A 63 32.86 0.68 17.95
CA THR A 63 34.00 1.36 17.37
C THR A 63 34.49 0.67 16.10
N ALA A 64 34.56 -0.67 16.10
CA ALA A 64 34.98 -1.46 14.96
C ALA A 64 33.97 -1.32 13.79
N SER A 65 32.65 -1.42 14.07
CA SER A 65 31.61 -1.28 13.07
C SER A 65 31.57 0.13 12.47
N TYR A 66 31.80 1.16 13.29
CA TYR A 66 31.87 2.54 12.80
C TYR A 66 33.07 2.71 11.84
N ALA A 67 34.25 2.27 12.22
CA ALA A 67 35.44 2.35 11.37
C ALA A 67 35.28 1.54 10.07
N ALA A 68 34.73 0.31 10.15
CA ALA A 68 34.50 -0.53 8.99
C ALA A 68 33.49 0.12 8.02
N THR A 69 32.44 0.75 8.55
CA THR A 69 31.41 1.43 7.72
C THR A 69 32.02 2.64 7.01
N GLN A 70 32.81 3.47 7.71
CA GLN A 70 33.49 4.60 7.08
C GLN A 70 34.45 4.14 6.00
N GLN A 71 35.23 3.06 6.25
CA GLN A 71 36.16 2.51 5.26
C GLN A 71 35.37 1.98 4.04
N ARG A 72 34.27 1.27 4.23
CA ARG A 72 33.42 0.80 3.14
C ARG A 72 32.92 1.96 2.28
N ILE A 73 32.42 3.04 2.90
CA ILE A 73 31.98 4.25 2.18
C ILE A 73 33.12 4.85 1.37
N ALA A 74 34.31 4.99 1.95
CA ALA A 74 35.51 5.52 1.28
C ALA A 74 36.03 4.61 0.16
N ASP A 75 35.81 3.30 0.25
CA ASP A 75 36.20 2.32 -0.77
C ASP A 75 35.17 2.11 -1.87
N THR A 76 33.91 2.57 -1.69
CA THR A 76 32.87 2.48 -2.69
C THR A 76 33.17 3.40 -3.87
N LEU A 77 33.46 2.84 -5.05
CA LEU A 77 33.84 3.60 -6.25
C LEU A 77 32.70 4.53 -6.73
N VAL A 78 31.48 4.01 -6.77
CA VAL A 78 30.23 4.73 -7.07
C VAL A 78 29.12 4.15 -6.19
N GLU A 79 28.15 4.96 -5.79
CA GLU A 79 26.99 4.45 -5.02
C GLU A 79 26.22 3.39 -5.84
N PRO A 80 25.73 2.32 -5.21
CA PRO A 80 25.12 1.20 -5.95
C PRO A 80 23.83 1.59 -6.67
N THR A 81 23.17 2.65 -6.24
CA THR A 81 22.02 3.26 -6.92
C THR A 81 22.24 4.76 -7.04
N VAL A 82 21.99 5.28 -8.23
CA VAL A 82 22.07 6.71 -8.55
C VAL A 82 20.72 7.15 -9.10
N VAL A 83 20.22 8.28 -8.64
CA VAL A 83 18.93 8.83 -9.07
C VAL A 83 19.13 10.11 -9.88
N LYS A 84 18.42 10.21 -10.99
CA LYS A 84 18.34 11.41 -11.84
C LYS A 84 16.90 11.75 -12.13
N PHE A 85 16.47 12.93 -11.74
CA PHE A 85 15.22 13.51 -12.25
C PHE A 85 15.53 14.38 -13.48
N ILE A 86 14.87 14.14 -14.59
CA ILE A 86 15.04 14.88 -15.86
C ILE A 86 14.77 16.36 -15.62
N GLY A 87 15.68 17.24 -16.07
CA GLY A 87 15.60 18.68 -15.86
C GLY A 87 16.04 19.16 -14.46
N LYS A 88 16.42 18.26 -13.56
CA LYS A 88 17.07 18.62 -12.28
C LYS A 88 18.53 18.20 -12.31
N GLU A 89 19.42 19.00 -11.74
CA GLU A 89 20.83 18.63 -11.62
C GLU A 89 20.97 17.38 -10.74
N ALA A 90 21.76 16.41 -11.19
CA ALA A 90 22.13 15.23 -10.42
C ALA A 90 23.63 15.01 -10.52
N VAL A 91 24.30 14.98 -9.37
CA VAL A 91 25.75 14.81 -9.26
C VAL A 91 26.03 13.59 -8.40
N THR A 92 26.86 12.67 -8.90
CA THR A 92 27.29 11.49 -8.14
C THR A 92 28.80 11.47 -7.98
N PRO A 93 29.32 11.18 -6.77
CA PRO A 93 30.76 11.10 -6.55
C PRO A 93 31.33 9.79 -7.13
N ILE A 94 32.46 9.91 -7.84
CA ILE A 94 33.28 8.78 -8.32
C ILE A 94 34.59 8.78 -7.56
N ARG A 95 34.79 7.80 -6.67
CA ARG A 95 35.96 7.71 -5.78
C ARG A 95 37.09 6.92 -6.45
N ALA A 96 37.61 7.48 -7.54
CA ALA A 96 38.62 6.85 -8.41
C ALA A 96 40.02 6.70 -7.80
N LYS A 97 40.30 7.30 -6.63
CA LYS A 97 41.58 7.24 -5.93
C LYS A 97 42.78 7.67 -6.81
N GLY A 98 42.58 8.65 -7.68
CA GLY A 98 43.58 9.19 -8.58
C GLY A 98 43.84 8.38 -9.86
N ASN A 99 43.02 7.36 -10.14
CA ASN A 99 43.06 6.62 -11.41
C ASN A 99 42.26 7.36 -12.50
N ASP A 100 42.60 7.11 -13.75
CA ASP A 100 41.77 7.51 -14.90
C ASP A 100 40.44 6.76 -14.88
N VAL A 101 39.36 7.47 -15.20
CA VAL A 101 38.00 6.95 -15.16
C VAL A 101 37.47 6.72 -16.58
N ALA A 102 36.93 5.52 -16.82
CA ALA A 102 36.12 5.23 -17.97
C ALA A 102 34.67 4.96 -17.52
N LEU A 103 33.69 5.52 -18.22
CA LEU A 103 32.27 5.42 -17.92
C LEU A 103 31.54 4.79 -19.10
N LYS A 104 30.64 3.86 -18.80
CA LYS A 104 29.74 3.26 -19.78
C LYS A 104 28.33 3.24 -19.21
N LEU A 105 27.34 3.75 -19.97
CA LEU A 105 25.94 3.68 -19.60
C LEU A 105 25.21 2.74 -20.57
N THR A 106 24.63 1.68 -20.02
CA THR A 106 23.71 0.77 -20.74
C THR A 106 22.28 1.15 -20.40
N LEU A 107 21.51 1.48 -21.42
CA LEU A 107 20.10 1.86 -21.24
C LEU A 107 19.23 0.62 -20.94
N GLU A 108 18.00 0.87 -20.49
CA GLU A 108 17.03 -0.17 -20.11
C GLU A 108 16.75 -1.17 -21.22
N ASP A 109 16.77 -0.72 -22.49
CA ASP A 109 16.57 -1.57 -23.67
C ASP A 109 17.84 -2.37 -24.08
N GLY A 110 18.91 -2.27 -23.30
CA GLY A 110 20.20 -2.92 -23.55
C GLY A 110 21.12 -2.17 -24.54
N THR A 111 20.70 -1.04 -25.08
CA THR A 111 21.56 -0.22 -25.95
C THR A 111 22.53 0.62 -25.13
N GLU A 112 23.67 1.00 -25.73
CA GLU A 112 24.63 1.88 -25.11
C GLU A 112 24.25 3.35 -25.34
N TYR A 113 24.32 4.16 -24.30
CA TYR A 113 24.11 5.61 -24.39
C TYR A 113 25.20 6.24 -25.29
N ALA A 114 24.78 7.01 -26.27
CA ALA A 114 25.67 7.54 -27.30
C ALA A 114 26.55 8.74 -26.87
N GLY A 115 26.24 9.35 -25.71
CA GLY A 115 26.98 10.49 -25.17
C GLY A 115 28.27 10.09 -24.48
N ASP A 116 29.25 10.97 -24.46
CA ASP A 116 30.49 10.78 -23.69
C ASP A 116 30.31 11.31 -22.26
N LEU A 117 30.07 10.41 -21.31
CA LEU A 117 29.91 10.76 -19.88
C LEU A 117 31.17 11.31 -19.25
N THR A 118 32.37 11.01 -19.79
CA THR A 118 33.63 11.52 -19.25
C THR A 118 33.75 13.03 -19.39
N ALA A 119 33.08 13.63 -20.41
CA ALA A 119 32.97 15.07 -20.57
C ALA A 119 32.24 15.78 -19.42
N TYR A 120 31.46 15.05 -18.65
CA TYR A 120 30.68 15.57 -17.50
C TYR A 120 31.35 15.31 -16.14
N LEU A 121 32.57 14.74 -16.17
CA LEU A 121 33.40 14.64 -14.95
C LEU A 121 34.06 15.98 -14.67
N THR A 122 33.90 16.45 -13.44
CA THR A 122 34.54 17.66 -12.95
C THR A 122 35.56 17.35 -11.85
N GLY A 123 36.43 18.32 -11.52
CA GLY A 123 37.50 18.17 -10.55
C GLY A 123 37.05 17.68 -9.18
N SER A 124 38.03 17.30 -8.35
CA SER A 124 37.81 16.63 -7.07
C SER A 124 36.99 17.46 -6.07
N ASN A 125 36.11 16.79 -5.33
CA ASN A 125 35.54 17.32 -4.09
C ASN A 125 36.67 17.62 -3.10
N ALA A 126 36.61 18.78 -2.46
CA ALA A 126 37.65 19.22 -1.53
C ALA A 126 37.75 18.33 -0.26
N ASP A 127 36.68 17.64 0.09
CA ASP A 127 36.57 16.88 1.34
C ASP A 127 37.13 15.45 1.23
N ASP A 128 36.83 14.73 0.12
CA ASP A 128 37.20 13.32 -0.05
C ASP A 128 38.02 13.01 -1.32
N GLY A 129 38.28 14.01 -2.15
CA GLY A 129 39.05 13.86 -3.39
C GLY A 129 38.30 13.10 -4.50
N SER A 130 36.99 12.86 -4.38
CA SER A 130 36.20 12.21 -5.41
C SER A 130 36.00 13.13 -6.62
N LEU A 131 35.99 12.55 -7.82
CA LEU A 131 35.46 13.23 -9.02
C LEU A 131 33.97 13.36 -8.92
N GLN A 132 33.41 14.41 -9.52
CA GLN A 132 31.97 14.63 -9.56
C GLN A 132 31.46 14.37 -10.97
N LEU A 133 30.59 13.36 -11.15
CA LEU A 133 29.88 13.11 -12.40
C LEU A 133 28.53 13.81 -12.36
N THR A 134 28.35 14.82 -13.20
CA THR A 134 27.04 15.44 -13.44
C THR A 134 26.33 14.66 -14.54
N LEU A 135 25.14 14.11 -14.27
CA LEU A 135 24.39 13.34 -15.23
C LEU A 135 23.67 14.25 -16.25
N PRO A 136 23.83 14.03 -17.56
CA PRO A 136 23.20 14.85 -18.60
C PRO A 136 21.67 14.66 -18.64
N ASP A 137 20.96 15.68 -19.17
CA ASP A 137 19.49 15.71 -19.21
C ASP A 137 18.88 14.91 -20.36
N ASP A 138 19.68 14.48 -21.32
CA ASP A 138 19.24 13.71 -22.49
C ASP A 138 19.25 12.19 -22.27
N ILE A 139 19.60 11.72 -21.06
CA ILE A 139 19.37 10.34 -20.66
C ILE A 139 17.85 10.11 -20.58
N PRO A 140 17.30 9.10 -21.30
CA PRO A 140 15.86 8.84 -21.30
C PRO A 140 15.38 8.36 -19.92
N ALA A 141 14.08 8.54 -19.64
CA ALA A 141 13.47 7.95 -18.44
C ALA A 141 13.51 6.42 -18.50
N GLY A 142 13.90 5.78 -17.41
CA GLY A 142 14.00 4.34 -17.31
C GLY A 142 15.04 3.88 -16.29
N TYR A 143 15.35 2.60 -16.32
CA TYR A 143 16.27 1.91 -15.43
C TYR A 143 17.53 1.47 -16.18
N HIS A 144 18.65 2.10 -15.92
CA HIS A 144 19.87 1.93 -16.67
C HIS A 144 20.99 1.37 -15.79
N THR A 145 22.09 0.94 -16.40
CA THR A 145 23.28 0.47 -15.70
C THR A 145 24.46 1.37 -16.04
N LEU A 146 25.03 2.02 -15.02
CA LEU A 146 26.25 2.82 -15.11
C LEU A 146 27.44 1.98 -14.66
N ALA A 147 28.29 1.57 -15.59
CA ALA A 147 29.55 0.93 -15.30
C ALA A 147 30.66 1.98 -15.17
N VAL A 148 31.47 1.85 -14.11
CA VAL A 148 32.58 2.73 -13.78
C VAL A 148 33.86 1.91 -13.64
N ASP A 149 34.84 2.19 -14.47
CA ASP A 149 36.20 1.62 -14.40
C ASP A 149 37.20 2.70 -13.98
N ALA A 150 38.01 2.41 -12.97
CA ALA A 150 39.05 3.32 -12.50
C ALA A 150 40.33 2.53 -12.17
N GLY A 151 41.20 2.35 -13.15
CA GLY A 151 42.39 1.49 -13.05
C GLY A 151 42.02 0.04 -12.75
N PRO A 152 42.39 -0.54 -11.58
CA PRO A 152 42.00 -1.90 -11.20
C PRO A 152 40.59 -2.00 -10.59
N LEU A 153 39.91 -0.87 -10.32
CA LEU A 153 38.62 -0.83 -9.70
C LEU A 153 37.54 -0.88 -10.76
N HIS A 154 36.50 -1.69 -10.53
CA HIS A 154 35.30 -1.77 -11.35
C HIS A 154 34.07 -1.80 -10.46
N ALA A 155 33.02 -1.06 -10.83
CA ALA A 155 31.73 -1.11 -10.18
C ALA A 155 30.60 -0.83 -11.19
N GLU A 156 29.45 -1.43 -10.93
CA GLU A 156 28.19 -1.11 -11.62
C GLU A 156 27.21 -0.48 -10.64
N ALA A 157 26.54 0.56 -11.09
CA ALA A 157 25.45 1.22 -10.36
C ALA A 157 24.16 1.15 -11.16
N ALA A 158 23.07 0.92 -10.48
CA ALA A 158 21.74 1.15 -11.07
C ALA A 158 21.51 2.66 -11.21
N LEU A 159 21.23 3.14 -12.41
CA LEU A 159 20.81 4.52 -12.65
C LEU A 159 19.31 4.55 -12.89
N ILE A 160 18.58 5.18 -11.97
CA ILE A 160 17.14 5.43 -12.07
C ILE A 160 16.96 6.84 -12.64
N CYS A 161 16.62 6.94 -13.93
CA CYS A 161 16.37 8.23 -14.59
C CYS A 161 14.87 8.43 -14.72
N ALA A 162 14.32 9.42 -14.00
CA ALA A 162 12.88 9.57 -13.84
C ALA A 162 12.37 10.94 -14.35
N PRO A 163 11.11 11.02 -14.82
CA PRO A 163 10.44 12.30 -14.95
C PRO A 163 10.49 13.08 -13.64
N ALA A 164 10.62 14.41 -13.70
CA ALA A 164 10.72 15.22 -12.50
C ALA A 164 9.46 15.13 -11.62
N ARG A 165 8.31 14.84 -12.24
CA ARG A 165 7.02 14.72 -11.56
C ARG A 165 6.05 13.85 -12.35
N ILE A 166 5.03 13.34 -11.70
CA ILE A 166 3.84 12.77 -12.31
C ILE A 166 2.97 13.92 -12.81
N GLU A 167 2.69 13.95 -14.10
CA GLU A 167 1.75 14.90 -14.66
C GLU A 167 0.31 14.39 -14.48
N LEU A 168 -0.61 15.31 -14.21
CA LEU A 168 -2.02 14.95 -14.14
C LEU A 168 -2.49 14.45 -15.52
N PRO A 169 -3.15 13.29 -15.62
CA PRO A 169 -3.79 12.87 -16.86
C PRO A 169 -4.70 13.99 -17.39
N PRO A 170 -4.80 14.22 -18.71
CA PRO A 170 -5.56 15.31 -19.27
C PRO A 170 -6.98 15.43 -18.71
N ALA A 171 -7.65 14.30 -18.55
CA ALA A 171 -9.00 14.24 -17.98
C ALA A 171 -9.07 14.82 -16.55
N VAL A 172 -8.04 14.57 -15.71
CA VAL A 172 -7.97 15.08 -14.32
C VAL A 172 -7.49 16.54 -14.29
N ALA A 173 -6.61 16.93 -15.22
CA ALA A 173 -6.13 18.32 -15.34
C ALA A 173 -7.23 19.29 -15.77
N GLU A 174 -8.19 18.84 -16.60
CA GLU A 174 -9.27 19.67 -17.14
C GLU A 174 -10.35 20.03 -16.10
N LYS A 175 -10.70 19.06 -15.21
CA LYS A 175 -11.71 19.26 -14.17
C LYS A 175 -11.48 18.30 -13.01
N GLN A 176 -12.02 18.68 -11.86
CA GLN A 176 -12.13 17.81 -10.69
C GLN A 176 -12.85 16.50 -11.07
N ARG A 177 -12.31 15.36 -10.64
CA ARG A 177 -12.88 14.03 -10.86
C ARG A 177 -13.30 13.41 -9.55
N TRP A 178 -14.26 12.51 -9.62
CA TRP A 178 -14.70 11.79 -8.44
C TRP A 178 -14.84 10.29 -8.71
N GLY A 179 -14.78 9.49 -7.63
CA GLY A 179 -14.92 8.06 -7.71
C GLY A 179 -15.43 7.45 -6.41
N TRP A 180 -15.70 6.15 -6.47
CA TRP A 180 -16.11 5.37 -5.33
C TRP A 180 -14.93 4.72 -4.61
N MET A 181 -15.12 4.42 -3.31
CA MET A 181 -14.30 3.47 -2.57
C MET A 181 -15.16 2.26 -2.19
N ALA A 182 -14.69 1.06 -2.49
CA ALA A 182 -15.38 -0.20 -2.19
C ALA A 182 -14.40 -1.24 -1.64
N GLN A 183 -14.92 -2.15 -0.80
CA GLN A 183 -14.15 -3.27 -0.30
C GLN A 183 -14.52 -4.53 -1.08
N MET A 184 -13.55 -5.12 -1.80
CA MET A 184 -13.74 -6.27 -2.69
C MET A 184 -14.44 -7.45 -2.02
N TYR A 185 -14.01 -7.78 -0.79
CA TYR A 185 -14.58 -8.92 -0.06
C TYR A 185 -16.06 -8.71 0.29
N SER A 186 -16.52 -7.46 0.44
CA SER A 186 -17.87 -7.12 0.91
C SER A 186 -18.91 -7.03 -0.20
N ILE A 187 -18.48 -6.76 -1.45
CA ILE A 187 -19.38 -6.68 -2.61
C ILE A 187 -19.66 -8.07 -3.16
N ARG A 188 -20.94 -8.42 -3.34
CA ARG A 188 -21.35 -9.77 -3.78
C ARG A 188 -22.55 -9.69 -4.70
N SER A 189 -22.67 -10.68 -5.57
CA SER A 189 -23.82 -10.94 -6.43
C SER A 189 -24.31 -12.37 -6.22
N ALA A 190 -25.36 -12.77 -6.91
CA ALA A 190 -25.84 -14.15 -6.89
C ALA A 190 -24.79 -15.15 -7.42
N GLU A 191 -23.88 -14.70 -8.28
CA GLU A 191 -22.83 -15.51 -8.90
C GLU A 191 -21.58 -15.65 -8.02
N SER A 192 -21.47 -14.89 -6.93
CA SER A 192 -20.33 -14.90 -6.03
C SER A 192 -20.24 -16.21 -5.23
N TRP A 193 -19.05 -16.52 -4.74
CA TRP A 193 -18.75 -17.72 -3.96
C TRP A 193 -18.72 -17.43 -2.45
N GLY A 194 -19.70 -16.68 -1.93
CA GLY A 194 -19.77 -16.28 -0.52
C GLY A 194 -18.94 -15.03 -0.17
N VAL A 195 -18.03 -14.62 -1.03
CA VAL A 195 -17.15 -13.45 -0.93
C VAL A 195 -17.09 -12.80 -2.30
N GLY A 196 -16.96 -11.46 -2.35
CA GLY A 196 -16.85 -10.72 -3.61
C GLY A 196 -15.64 -11.19 -4.42
N ASP A 197 -15.69 -10.98 -5.74
CA ASP A 197 -14.68 -11.49 -6.66
C ASP A 197 -14.44 -10.54 -7.86
N TYR A 198 -13.52 -10.92 -8.77
CA TYR A 198 -13.15 -10.08 -9.92
C TYR A 198 -14.29 -9.91 -10.94
N GLY A 199 -15.25 -10.84 -11.00
CA GLY A 199 -16.47 -10.68 -11.79
C GLY A 199 -17.37 -9.60 -11.20
N ASP A 200 -17.53 -9.58 -9.87
CA ASP A 200 -18.23 -8.50 -9.16
C ASP A 200 -17.54 -7.16 -9.37
N LEU A 201 -16.20 -7.12 -9.28
CA LEU A 201 -15.42 -5.91 -9.55
C LEU A 201 -15.65 -5.37 -10.96
N LYS A 202 -15.60 -6.23 -11.96
CA LYS A 202 -15.82 -5.87 -13.36
C LYS A 202 -17.21 -5.25 -13.56
N LEU A 203 -18.24 -5.85 -12.97
CA LEU A 203 -19.61 -5.34 -13.03
C LEU A 203 -19.70 -4.00 -12.31
N LEU A 204 -19.18 -3.92 -11.08
CA LEU A 204 -19.24 -2.73 -10.25
C LEU A 204 -18.56 -1.53 -10.93
N LEU A 205 -17.39 -1.72 -11.54
CA LEU A 205 -16.69 -0.68 -12.29
C LEU A 205 -17.49 -0.19 -13.50
N SER A 206 -18.07 -1.11 -14.27
CA SER A 206 -18.88 -0.76 -15.44
C SER A 206 -20.15 0.01 -15.05
N ASP A 207 -20.82 -0.43 -14.00
CA ASP A 207 -22.03 0.22 -13.50
C ASP A 207 -21.72 1.57 -12.82
N ALA A 208 -20.63 1.67 -12.07
CA ALA A 208 -20.16 2.93 -11.52
C ALA A 208 -19.87 3.97 -12.61
N ALA A 209 -19.26 3.55 -13.73
CA ALA A 209 -19.03 4.44 -14.88
C ALA A 209 -20.32 4.87 -15.56
N THR A 210 -21.23 3.92 -15.85
CA THR A 210 -22.40 4.18 -16.70
C THR A 210 -23.61 4.72 -15.95
N LYS A 211 -23.80 4.29 -14.68
CA LYS A 211 -24.95 4.68 -13.87
C LYS A 211 -24.66 5.85 -12.93
N SER A 212 -23.42 5.97 -12.42
CA SER A 212 -23.06 7.04 -11.50
C SER A 212 -22.04 8.04 -12.07
N HIS A 213 -21.51 7.81 -13.27
CA HIS A 213 -20.49 8.68 -13.92
C HIS A 213 -19.24 8.88 -13.09
N ALA A 214 -18.86 7.88 -12.31
CA ALA A 214 -17.61 7.88 -11.55
C ALA A 214 -16.40 7.69 -12.48
N ASP A 215 -15.29 8.34 -12.15
CA ASP A 215 -14.07 8.34 -12.96
C ASP A 215 -13.04 7.31 -12.47
N PHE A 216 -13.19 6.80 -11.25
CA PHE A 216 -12.33 5.76 -10.65
C PHE A 216 -13.07 4.99 -9.55
N MET A 217 -12.43 3.88 -9.14
CA MET A 217 -12.83 3.16 -7.92
C MET A 217 -11.59 2.71 -7.15
N LEU A 218 -11.47 3.19 -5.91
CA LEU A 218 -10.47 2.70 -4.96
C LEU A 218 -10.99 1.40 -4.32
N ILE A 219 -10.14 0.37 -4.33
CA ILE A 219 -10.40 -0.90 -3.64
C ILE A 219 -9.33 -1.21 -2.61
N ASN A 220 -9.62 -2.09 -1.65
CA ASN A 220 -8.62 -2.64 -0.75
C ASN A 220 -7.48 -3.34 -1.51
N PRO A 221 -6.31 -3.56 -0.87
CA PRO A 221 -5.24 -4.33 -1.48
C PRO A 221 -5.71 -5.68 -2.01
N ILE A 222 -5.32 -6.02 -3.23
CA ILE A 222 -5.57 -7.33 -3.86
C ILE A 222 -4.29 -8.15 -3.98
N HIS A 223 -3.40 -7.97 -3.01
CA HIS A 223 -2.15 -8.73 -2.87
C HIS A 223 -2.41 -10.19 -2.48
N ALA A 224 -1.44 -11.06 -2.79
CA ALA A 224 -1.59 -12.49 -2.57
C ALA A 224 -1.74 -12.88 -1.11
N THR A 225 -2.66 -13.80 -0.83
CA THR A 225 -2.91 -14.42 0.48
C THR A 225 -2.39 -15.88 0.50
N ALA A 226 -2.57 -16.57 1.63
CA ALA A 226 -2.21 -17.98 1.78
C ALA A 226 -2.95 -18.88 0.76
N PRO A 227 -2.31 -19.95 0.26
CA PRO A 227 -2.86 -20.80 -0.80
C PRO A 227 -4.07 -21.62 -0.35
N VAL A 228 -4.15 -21.93 0.94
CA VAL A 228 -5.25 -22.70 1.58
C VAL A 228 -5.52 -22.17 2.99
N PRO A 229 -6.70 -22.41 3.55
CA PRO A 229 -7.02 -22.03 4.93
C PRO A 229 -6.00 -22.57 5.97
N PRO A 230 -5.79 -21.82 7.07
CA PRO A 230 -6.48 -20.59 7.44
C PRO A 230 -5.95 -19.37 6.67
N LEU A 231 -6.86 -18.50 6.21
CA LEU A 231 -6.54 -17.25 5.53
C LEU A 231 -6.48 -16.09 6.51
N GLU A 232 -5.52 -15.19 6.32
CA GLU A 232 -5.51 -13.89 6.99
C GLU A 232 -6.62 -13.01 6.41
N PRO A 233 -7.57 -12.51 7.24
CA PRO A 233 -8.65 -11.67 6.73
C PRO A 233 -8.17 -10.28 6.27
N SER A 234 -7.12 -9.73 6.89
CA SER A 234 -6.64 -8.40 6.59
C SER A 234 -5.96 -8.35 5.21
N PRO A 235 -6.47 -7.57 4.26
CA PRO A 235 -5.81 -7.38 2.98
C PRO A 235 -4.51 -6.57 3.10
N TYR A 236 -4.25 -5.97 4.27
CA TYR A 236 -3.03 -5.20 4.56
C TYR A 236 -1.91 -6.07 5.15
N LEU A 237 -2.15 -7.37 5.38
CA LEU A 237 -1.14 -8.33 5.82
C LEU A 237 -1.01 -9.49 4.80
N PRO A 238 -0.62 -9.22 3.55
CA PRO A 238 -0.51 -10.24 2.51
C PRO A 238 0.73 -11.11 2.67
N GLU A 239 0.72 -12.28 2.02
CA GLU A 239 1.88 -13.17 1.92
C GLU A 239 2.90 -12.69 0.87
N SER A 240 2.45 -11.91 -0.12
CA SER A 240 3.27 -11.24 -1.11
C SER A 240 2.57 -10.03 -1.68
N ARG A 241 3.29 -8.90 -1.82
CA ARG A 241 2.80 -7.71 -2.53
C ARG A 241 3.06 -7.73 -4.04
N ARG A 242 3.71 -8.76 -4.53
CA ARG A 242 4.14 -8.91 -5.93
C ARG A 242 3.18 -9.73 -6.76
N PHE A 243 2.30 -10.49 -6.12
CA PHE A 243 1.32 -11.38 -6.73
C PHE A 243 -0.10 -11.01 -6.32
N LEU A 244 -1.07 -11.49 -7.10
CA LEU A 244 -2.48 -11.17 -6.92
C LEU A 244 -3.17 -12.15 -5.96
N ASN A 245 -4.23 -11.67 -5.33
CA ASN A 245 -5.12 -12.48 -4.49
C ASN A 245 -6.00 -13.38 -5.36
N VAL A 246 -5.66 -14.65 -5.44
CA VAL A 246 -6.37 -15.65 -6.25
C VAL A 246 -7.72 -16.05 -5.66
N THR A 247 -8.02 -15.69 -4.39
CA THR A 247 -9.32 -15.99 -3.79
C THR A 247 -10.47 -15.20 -4.42
N TYR A 248 -10.14 -14.11 -5.15
CA TYR A 248 -11.08 -13.29 -5.89
C TYR A 248 -11.34 -13.76 -7.33
N ILE A 249 -10.73 -14.85 -7.79
CA ILE A 249 -11.04 -15.41 -9.12
C ILE A 249 -12.51 -15.84 -9.17
N ARG A 250 -13.21 -15.51 -10.26
CA ARG A 250 -14.53 -16.04 -10.61
C ARG A 250 -14.37 -17.24 -11.55
N PRO A 251 -14.67 -18.46 -11.14
CA PRO A 251 -14.50 -19.65 -11.98
C PRO A 251 -15.29 -19.59 -13.28
N GLN A 252 -16.51 -19.05 -13.24
CA GLN A 252 -17.44 -18.98 -14.37
C GLN A 252 -16.92 -18.08 -15.50
N ASP A 253 -16.02 -17.12 -15.20
CA ASP A 253 -15.45 -16.19 -16.18
C ASP A 253 -14.18 -16.71 -16.86
N ILE A 254 -13.75 -17.94 -16.54
CA ILE A 254 -12.58 -18.59 -17.15
C ILE A 254 -13.00 -19.24 -18.47
N ALA A 255 -12.22 -19.04 -19.54
CA ALA A 255 -12.56 -19.57 -20.86
C ALA A 255 -12.79 -21.10 -20.85
N GLU A 256 -11.97 -21.84 -20.13
CA GLU A 256 -12.05 -23.29 -20.02
C GLU A 256 -13.27 -23.79 -19.21
N TYR A 257 -13.95 -22.91 -18.48
CA TYR A 257 -15.18 -23.25 -17.73
C TYR A 257 -16.29 -23.76 -18.65
N ALA A 258 -16.45 -23.15 -19.83
CA ALA A 258 -17.47 -23.56 -20.81
C ALA A 258 -17.21 -24.94 -21.42
N GLU A 259 -15.99 -25.47 -21.30
CA GLU A 259 -15.57 -26.77 -21.85
C GLU A 259 -15.62 -27.91 -20.81
N LEU A 260 -16.08 -27.62 -19.57
CA LEU A 260 -16.28 -28.62 -18.53
C LEU A 260 -17.29 -29.69 -19.03
N ASN A 261 -16.99 -30.95 -18.77
CA ASN A 261 -17.96 -32.04 -19.02
C ASN A 261 -19.14 -31.99 -18.00
N GLU A 262 -20.22 -32.70 -18.29
CA GLU A 262 -21.45 -32.67 -17.47
C GLU A 262 -21.21 -33.05 -16.00
N ALA A 263 -20.30 -33.97 -15.71
CA ALA A 263 -20.00 -34.40 -14.35
C ALA A 263 -19.26 -33.32 -13.56
N ASP A 264 -18.26 -32.68 -14.19
CA ASP A 264 -17.51 -31.59 -13.58
C ASP A 264 -18.35 -30.31 -13.43
N GLN A 265 -19.25 -30.02 -14.41
CA GLN A 265 -20.22 -28.93 -14.29
C GLN A 265 -21.15 -29.15 -13.08
N ALA A 266 -21.65 -30.37 -12.89
CA ALA A 266 -22.50 -30.72 -11.76
C ALA A 266 -21.75 -30.60 -10.42
N GLU A 267 -20.46 -30.97 -10.39
CA GLU A 267 -19.64 -30.84 -9.18
C GLU A 267 -19.33 -29.38 -8.86
N VAL A 268 -18.99 -28.55 -9.85
CA VAL A 268 -18.80 -27.09 -9.66
C VAL A 268 -20.10 -26.47 -9.14
N ALA A 269 -21.25 -26.81 -9.71
CA ALA A 269 -22.54 -26.33 -9.24
C ALA A 269 -22.83 -26.75 -7.79
N ARG A 270 -22.49 -27.98 -7.42
CA ARG A 270 -22.60 -28.48 -6.04
C ARG A 270 -21.72 -27.69 -5.08
N LEU A 271 -20.44 -27.50 -5.45
CA LEU A 271 -19.49 -26.71 -4.63
C LEU A 271 -19.95 -25.27 -4.45
N HIS A 272 -20.47 -24.64 -5.50
CA HIS A 272 -21.03 -23.29 -5.43
C HIS A 272 -22.25 -23.23 -4.50
N ALA A 273 -23.15 -24.21 -4.58
CA ALA A 273 -24.35 -24.27 -3.74
C ALA A 273 -24.05 -24.40 -2.23
N GLU A 274 -22.86 -24.88 -1.84
CA GLU A 274 -22.44 -24.95 -0.43
C GLU A 274 -22.15 -23.56 0.16
N VAL A 275 -21.68 -22.62 -0.67
CA VAL A 275 -21.21 -21.31 -0.21
C VAL A 275 -22.08 -20.14 -0.67
N SER A 276 -22.82 -20.29 -1.77
CA SER A 276 -23.68 -19.21 -2.32
C SER A 276 -24.77 -18.70 -1.38
N PRO A 277 -25.34 -19.49 -0.42
CA PRO A 277 -26.27 -18.93 0.56
C PRO A 277 -25.68 -17.80 1.40
N ALA A 278 -24.34 -17.73 1.56
CA ALA A 278 -23.69 -16.63 2.22
C ALA A 278 -23.82 -15.30 1.44
N ASN A 279 -24.10 -15.33 0.13
CA ASN A 279 -24.26 -14.12 -0.67
C ASN A 279 -25.43 -13.26 -0.16
N ASP A 280 -26.45 -13.86 0.41
CA ASP A 280 -27.65 -13.19 0.96
C ASP A 280 -27.57 -12.97 2.48
N SER A 281 -26.44 -13.27 3.12
CA SER A 281 -26.24 -13.16 4.57
C SER A 281 -25.51 -11.89 4.96
N ILE A 282 -25.96 -11.26 6.06
CA ILE A 282 -25.25 -10.15 6.71
C ILE A 282 -24.21 -10.60 7.77
N GLU A 283 -24.17 -11.90 8.03
CA GLU A 283 -23.19 -12.46 8.97
C GLU A 283 -21.77 -12.27 8.43
N PRO A 284 -20.76 -12.24 9.32
CA PRO A 284 -19.37 -12.13 8.90
C PRO A 284 -19.00 -13.17 7.86
N LEU A 285 -18.27 -12.76 6.83
CA LEU A 285 -17.86 -13.61 5.72
C LEU A 285 -16.98 -14.77 6.20
N ASP A 286 -17.31 -15.99 5.81
CA ASP A 286 -16.46 -17.16 5.97
C ASP A 286 -15.52 -17.32 4.76
N ILE A 287 -14.43 -16.53 4.76
CA ILE A 287 -13.44 -16.51 3.69
C ILE A 287 -12.75 -17.87 3.51
N ASN A 288 -12.64 -18.64 4.60
CA ASN A 288 -12.00 -19.96 4.57
C ASN A 288 -12.87 -20.99 3.83
N SER A 289 -14.15 -21.07 4.18
CA SER A 289 -15.08 -21.96 3.49
C SER A 289 -15.27 -21.55 2.03
N ALA A 290 -15.44 -20.25 1.77
CA ALA A 290 -15.57 -19.70 0.42
C ALA A 290 -14.38 -20.12 -0.48
N TRP A 291 -13.15 -19.91 -0.01
CA TRP A 291 -11.96 -20.26 -0.77
C TRP A 291 -11.77 -21.77 -0.91
N TRP A 292 -12.02 -22.56 0.12
CA TRP A 292 -11.89 -24.00 0.06
C TRP A 292 -12.75 -24.65 -1.04
N HIS A 293 -14.01 -24.21 -1.18
CA HIS A 293 -14.91 -24.74 -2.21
C HIS A 293 -14.57 -24.19 -3.60
N LYS A 294 -14.29 -22.89 -3.69
CA LYS A 294 -13.90 -22.25 -4.96
C LYS A 294 -12.62 -22.85 -5.53
N ARG A 295 -11.62 -23.14 -4.67
CA ARG A 295 -10.36 -23.74 -5.11
C ARG A 295 -10.56 -25.13 -5.72
N GLN A 296 -11.47 -25.94 -5.18
CA GLN A 296 -11.81 -27.23 -5.77
C GLN A 296 -12.46 -27.08 -7.15
N ALA A 297 -13.35 -26.14 -7.32
CA ALA A 297 -13.95 -25.82 -8.61
C ALA A 297 -12.87 -25.34 -9.62
N LEU A 298 -11.96 -24.47 -9.20
CA LEU A 298 -10.84 -24.02 -10.02
C LEU A 298 -9.92 -25.17 -10.45
N GLN A 299 -9.72 -26.18 -9.60
CA GLN A 299 -8.95 -27.37 -9.96
C GLN A 299 -9.64 -28.19 -11.08
N LEU A 300 -10.97 -28.26 -11.08
CA LEU A 300 -11.72 -28.91 -12.17
C LEU A 300 -11.55 -28.15 -13.49
N VAL A 301 -11.64 -26.81 -13.45
CA VAL A 301 -11.44 -25.96 -14.61
C VAL A 301 -10.00 -26.06 -15.14
N TYR A 302 -8.99 -26.06 -14.25
CA TYR A 302 -7.58 -26.24 -14.62
C TYR A 302 -7.33 -27.53 -15.37
N ASN A 303 -8.02 -28.63 -15.01
CA ASN A 303 -7.88 -29.95 -15.63
C ASN A 303 -8.48 -30.01 -17.05
N VAL A 304 -9.27 -29.03 -17.47
CA VAL A 304 -9.76 -28.94 -18.86
C VAL A 304 -8.58 -28.68 -19.78
N PRO A 305 -8.42 -29.45 -20.88
CA PRO A 305 -7.33 -29.21 -21.82
C PRO A 305 -7.45 -27.81 -22.45
N ARG A 306 -6.41 -27.02 -22.31
CA ARG A 306 -6.32 -25.70 -22.94
C ARG A 306 -6.13 -25.80 -24.46
N SER A 307 -6.67 -24.89 -25.24
CA SER A 307 -6.33 -24.72 -26.66
C SER A 307 -4.83 -24.41 -26.83
N VAL A 308 -4.31 -24.56 -28.03
CA VAL A 308 -2.90 -24.22 -28.34
C VAL A 308 -2.61 -22.76 -28.03
N GLU A 309 -3.54 -21.87 -28.34
CA GLU A 309 -3.41 -20.42 -28.09
C GLU A 309 -3.43 -20.12 -26.59
N ARG A 310 -4.32 -20.77 -25.82
CA ARG A 310 -4.42 -20.60 -24.37
C ARG A 310 -3.17 -21.11 -23.67
N GLN A 311 -2.66 -22.29 -24.11
CA GLN A 311 -1.42 -22.82 -23.54
C GLN A 311 -0.22 -21.89 -23.85
N ALA A 312 -0.13 -21.37 -25.09
CA ALA A 312 0.93 -20.44 -25.44
C ALA A 312 0.86 -19.12 -24.65
N ALA A 313 -0.34 -18.61 -24.37
CA ALA A 313 -0.53 -17.42 -23.51
C ALA A 313 -0.09 -17.69 -22.07
N PHE A 314 -0.44 -18.84 -21.51
CA PHE A 314 0.01 -19.23 -20.16
C PHE A 314 1.53 -19.40 -20.10
N ASP A 315 2.15 -20.02 -21.12
CA ASP A 315 3.61 -20.18 -21.17
C ASP A 315 4.32 -18.83 -21.28
N ALA A 316 3.78 -17.90 -22.08
CA ALA A 316 4.29 -16.53 -22.19
C ALA A 316 4.17 -15.77 -20.84
N PHE A 317 3.06 -15.93 -20.11
CA PHE A 317 2.90 -15.36 -18.77
C PHE A 317 3.96 -15.89 -17.81
N LYS A 318 4.19 -17.22 -17.78
CA LYS A 318 5.23 -17.83 -16.93
C LYS A 318 6.63 -17.32 -17.27
N GLU A 319 6.92 -17.14 -18.56
CA GLU A 319 8.21 -16.61 -19.03
C GLU A 319 8.40 -15.15 -18.61
N ALA A 320 7.38 -14.31 -18.79
CA ALA A 320 7.42 -12.91 -18.41
C ALA A 320 7.53 -12.70 -16.90
N ALA A 321 6.79 -13.49 -16.08
CA ALA A 321 6.86 -13.43 -14.64
C ALA A 321 8.16 -14.03 -14.05
N GLY A 322 8.87 -14.83 -14.83
CA GLY A 322 10.21 -15.33 -14.53
C GLY A 322 10.32 -16.26 -13.31
N PRO A 323 11.51 -16.32 -12.68
CA PRO A 323 11.77 -17.25 -11.58
C PRO A 323 10.97 -16.97 -10.31
N ASP A 324 10.50 -15.75 -10.14
CA ASP A 324 9.81 -15.30 -8.93
C ASP A 324 8.40 -15.92 -8.83
N LEU A 325 7.70 -16.09 -9.95
CA LEU A 325 6.42 -16.82 -9.99
C LEU A 325 6.60 -18.27 -9.53
N ARG A 326 7.65 -18.93 -10.00
CA ARG A 326 7.95 -20.31 -9.58
C ARG A 326 8.29 -20.41 -8.09
N ALA A 327 8.95 -19.41 -7.55
CA ALA A 327 9.27 -19.35 -6.13
C ALA A 327 8.03 -19.13 -5.27
N PHE A 328 7.14 -18.24 -5.69
CA PHE A 328 5.85 -18.06 -5.06
C PHE A 328 5.03 -19.35 -5.08
N ALA A 329 4.99 -20.02 -6.24
CA ALA A 329 4.34 -21.33 -6.37
C ALA A 329 4.99 -22.41 -5.47
N ALA A 330 6.33 -22.42 -5.35
CA ALA A 330 7.04 -23.34 -4.47
C ALA A 330 6.68 -23.12 -3.00
N TRP A 331 6.62 -21.85 -2.54
CA TRP A 331 6.15 -21.53 -1.20
C TRP A 331 4.70 -21.96 -0.98
N SER A 332 3.83 -21.72 -1.95
CA SER A 332 2.43 -22.13 -1.90
C SER A 332 2.26 -23.65 -1.82
N VAL A 333 3.07 -24.42 -2.53
CA VAL A 333 3.07 -25.87 -2.47
C VAL A 333 3.66 -26.36 -1.14
N ALA A 334 4.75 -25.75 -0.66
CA ALA A 334 5.32 -26.07 0.65
C ALA A 334 4.31 -25.85 1.78
N PHE A 335 3.57 -24.75 1.74
CA PHE A 335 2.49 -24.44 2.69
C PHE A 335 1.44 -25.58 2.71
N GLN A 336 1.06 -26.10 1.55
CA GLN A 336 0.04 -27.15 1.42
C GLN A 336 0.55 -28.54 1.84
N VAL A 337 1.80 -28.86 1.50
CA VAL A 337 2.36 -30.21 1.69
C VAL A 337 3.04 -30.35 3.05
N TRP A 338 3.73 -29.31 3.52
CA TRP A 338 4.46 -29.32 4.79
C TRP A 338 3.70 -28.64 5.94
N GLY A 339 2.52 -28.08 5.65
CA GLY A 339 1.71 -27.32 6.60
C GLY A 339 2.06 -25.83 6.65
N ALA A 340 1.27 -25.07 7.39
CA ALA A 340 1.46 -23.62 7.52
C ALA A 340 2.86 -23.29 8.11
N PRO A 341 3.49 -22.17 7.71
CA PRO A 341 4.85 -21.82 8.13
C PRO A 341 5.05 -21.75 9.65
N TRP A 342 3.98 -21.48 10.40
CA TRP A 342 4.01 -21.41 11.87
C TRP A 342 3.78 -22.76 12.57
N GLU A 343 3.39 -23.81 11.85
CA GLU A 343 3.15 -25.15 12.41
C GLU A 343 4.39 -26.04 12.42
N GLY A 344 5.45 -25.65 11.68
CA GLY A 344 6.68 -26.40 11.54
C GLY A 344 7.92 -25.54 11.50
N THR A 345 9.02 -26.10 11.04
CA THR A 345 10.32 -25.42 10.94
C THR A 345 10.76 -25.16 9.50
N TRP A 346 10.07 -25.73 8.51
CA TRP A 346 10.48 -25.70 7.11
C TRP A 346 10.77 -24.27 6.59
N PHE A 347 9.98 -23.29 7.03
CA PHE A 347 10.17 -21.90 6.63
C PHE A 347 11.56 -21.36 7.01
N LYS A 348 12.09 -21.77 8.18
CA LYS A 348 13.41 -21.35 8.67
C LYS A 348 14.53 -22.25 8.17
N ASP A 349 14.24 -23.54 7.95
CA ASP A 349 15.22 -24.56 7.63
C ASP A 349 15.48 -24.68 6.13
N THR A 350 14.60 -24.12 5.29
CA THR A 350 14.71 -24.18 3.83
C THR A 350 14.70 -22.79 3.19
N ASN A 351 15.15 -22.75 1.95
CA ASN A 351 15.02 -21.63 1.03
C ASN A 351 14.76 -22.16 -0.39
N ARG A 352 14.57 -21.27 -1.33
CA ARG A 352 14.26 -21.61 -2.74
C ARG A 352 15.22 -22.59 -3.40
N ASP A 353 16.48 -22.61 -2.97
CA ASP A 353 17.55 -23.41 -3.58
C ASP A 353 17.83 -24.69 -2.78
N SER A 354 17.11 -24.93 -1.69
CA SER A 354 17.27 -26.10 -0.85
C SER A 354 16.93 -27.39 -1.61
N PRO A 355 17.70 -28.47 -1.46
CA PRO A 355 17.41 -29.77 -2.13
C PRO A 355 16.00 -30.28 -1.88
N GLU A 356 15.48 -30.07 -0.68
CA GLU A 356 14.12 -30.46 -0.26
C GLU A 356 13.06 -29.70 -1.05
N VAL A 357 13.28 -28.42 -1.34
CA VAL A 357 12.37 -27.58 -2.13
C VAL A 357 12.44 -27.97 -3.61
N VAL A 358 13.62 -28.21 -4.14
CA VAL A 358 13.79 -28.71 -5.52
C VAL A 358 13.08 -30.05 -5.71
N GLU A 359 13.18 -30.95 -4.73
CA GLU A 359 12.49 -32.24 -4.76
C GLU A 359 10.98 -32.07 -4.62
N LEU A 360 10.50 -31.21 -3.71
CA LEU A 360 9.08 -30.87 -3.56
C LEU A 360 8.48 -30.41 -4.88
N MET A 361 9.14 -29.47 -5.55
CA MET A 361 8.68 -28.93 -6.84
C MET A 361 8.66 -30.00 -7.94
N ARG A 362 9.57 -30.97 -7.89
CA ARG A 362 9.63 -32.09 -8.84
C ARG A 362 8.51 -33.08 -8.58
N GLU A 363 8.27 -33.45 -7.31
CA GLU A 363 7.24 -34.39 -6.91
C GLU A 363 5.83 -33.87 -7.08
N HIS A 364 5.64 -32.54 -6.91
CA HIS A 364 4.36 -31.84 -6.98
C HIS A 364 4.30 -30.85 -8.14
N ALA A 365 4.90 -31.21 -9.29
CA ALA A 365 4.99 -30.32 -10.45
C ALA A 365 3.62 -29.80 -10.93
N ASP A 366 2.58 -30.64 -10.85
CA ASP A 366 1.21 -30.26 -11.23
C ASP A 366 0.63 -29.20 -10.27
N MET A 367 0.96 -29.31 -8.96
CA MET A 367 0.54 -28.28 -7.99
C MET A 367 1.26 -26.96 -8.25
N VAL A 368 2.56 -27.00 -8.57
CA VAL A 368 3.34 -25.79 -8.94
C VAL A 368 2.74 -25.12 -10.18
N ASP A 369 2.41 -25.90 -11.21
CA ASP A 369 1.79 -25.35 -12.44
C ASP A 369 0.40 -24.80 -12.17
N PHE A 370 -0.38 -25.44 -11.30
CA PHE A 370 -1.69 -24.92 -10.87
C PHE A 370 -1.58 -23.59 -10.12
N GLU A 371 -0.63 -23.42 -9.19
CA GLU A 371 -0.40 -22.14 -8.52
C GLU A 371 0.02 -21.04 -9.52
N CYS A 372 0.85 -21.35 -10.50
CA CYS A 372 1.20 -20.44 -11.57
C CYS A 372 -0.03 -20.07 -12.44
N TRP A 373 -0.88 -21.07 -12.73
CA TRP A 373 -2.10 -20.86 -13.50
C TRP A 373 -3.10 -19.96 -12.76
N LEU A 374 -3.26 -20.14 -11.45
CA LEU A 374 -4.11 -19.25 -10.63
C LEU A 374 -3.67 -17.78 -10.75
N GLN A 375 -2.37 -17.50 -10.74
CA GLN A 375 -1.86 -16.16 -10.90
C GLN A 375 -2.15 -15.61 -12.30
N TRP A 376 -2.00 -16.43 -13.35
CA TRP A 376 -2.35 -16.04 -14.71
C TRP A 376 -3.84 -15.70 -14.86
N ILE A 377 -4.74 -16.52 -14.31
CA ILE A 377 -6.18 -16.25 -14.36
C ILE A 377 -6.55 -14.99 -13.57
N ALA A 378 -5.94 -14.77 -12.41
CA ALA A 378 -6.15 -13.53 -11.65
C ALA A 378 -5.72 -12.29 -12.45
N ASP A 379 -4.55 -12.35 -13.10
CA ASP A 379 -4.05 -11.31 -14.01
C ASP A 379 -5.03 -11.00 -15.15
N GLU A 380 -5.54 -12.04 -15.83
CA GLU A 380 -6.54 -11.88 -16.89
C GLU A 380 -7.82 -11.19 -16.39
N GLN A 381 -8.32 -11.61 -15.21
CA GLN A 381 -9.59 -11.09 -14.70
C GLN A 381 -9.48 -9.66 -14.17
N VAL A 382 -8.39 -9.30 -13.49
CA VAL A 382 -8.15 -7.92 -13.05
C VAL A 382 -7.93 -7.01 -14.26
N THR A 383 -7.17 -7.46 -15.26
CA THR A 383 -7.00 -6.75 -16.54
C THR A 383 -8.34 -6.52 -17.24
N ALA A 384 -9.20 -7.56 -17.28
CA ALA A 384 -10.53 -7.44 -17.86
C ALA A 384 -11.43 -6.44 -17.09
N ALA A 385 -11.31 -6.38 -15.77
CA ALA A 385 -12.03 -5.41 -14.94
C ALA A 385 -11.58 -3.97 -15.22
N GLN A 386 -10.26 -3.72 -15.30
CA GLN A 386 -9.71 -2.40 -15.65
C GLN A 386 -10.11 -1.98 -17.07
N ASN A 387 -10.05 -2.90 -18.04
CA ASN A 387 -10.48 -2.62 -19.41
C ASN A 387 -11.97 -2.27 -19.46
N ALA A 388 -12.83 -3.03 -18.75
CA ALA A 388 -14.25 -2.74 -18.66
C ALA A 388 -14.54 -1.35 -18.05
N ALA A 389 -13.79 -0.94 -17.04
CA ALA A 389 -13.89 0.40 -16.46
C ALA A 389 -13.60 1.48 -17.51
N ARG A 390 -12.49 1.34 -18.24
CA ARG A 390 -12.08 2.30 -19.26
C ARG A 390 -13.03 2.33 -20.46
N ASP A 391 -13.45 1.18 -20.95
CA ASP A 391 -14.40 1.04 -22.05
C ASP A 391 -15.77 1.63 -21.70
N SER A 392 -16.14 1.60 -20.41
CA SER A 392 -17.34 2.21 -19.89
C SER A 392 -17.22 3.73 -19.62
N GLY A 393 -16.02 4.30 -19.78
CA GLY A 393 -15.78 5.75 -19.76
C GLY A 393 -15.11 6.31 -18.52
N MET A 394 -14.63 5.48 -17.57
CA MET A 394 -13.85 5.97 -16.43
C MET A 394 -12.53 6.60 -16.88
N ALA A 395 -12.20 7.76 -16.36
CA ALA A 395 -10.95 8.45 -16.67
C ALA A 395 -9.70 7.71 -16.16
N LEU A 396 -9.78 7.11 -14.97
CA LEU A 396 -8.69 6.36 -14.32
C LEU A 396 -9.01 4.86 -14.23
N GLY A 397 -10.27 4.49 -14.03
CA GLY A 397 -10.67 3.12 -13.78
C GLY A 397 -10.31 2.66 -12.37
N LEU A 398 -9.65 1.52 -12.24
CA LEU A 398 -9.25 0.95 -10.97
C LEU A 398 -8.15 1.79 -10.31
N MET A 399 -8.32 2.08 -9.02
CA MET A 399 -7.29 2.54 -8.11
C MET A 399 -7.00 1.42 -7.11
N GLN A 400 -5.79 0.86 -7.18
CA GLN A 400 -5.36 -0.17 -6.23
C GLN A 400 -4.74 0.45 -5.00
N ASP A 401 -4.98 -0.16 -3.83
CA ASP A 401 -4.30 0.18 -2.59
C ASP A 401 -3.06 -0.72 -2.39
N MET A 402 -1.95 -0.13 -1.96
CA MET A 402 -0.70 -0.83 -1.69
C MET A 402 -0.44 -0.93 -0.20
N ALA A 403 -0.46 -2.14 0.34
CA ALA A 403 -0.15 -2.40 1.74
C ALA A 403 1.28 -1.98 2.12
N VAL A 404 1.51 -1.61 3.38
CA VAL A 404 2.83 -1.18 3.89
C VAL A 404 3.86 -2.29 3.81
N GLY A 405 3.49 -3.51 4.14
CA GLY A 405 4.41 -4.65 4.20
C GLY A 405 3.74 -5.98 3.88
N VAL A 406 4.36 -7.06 4.33
CA VAL A 406 3.92 -8.45 4.12
C VAL A 406 3.95 -9.23 5.44
N HIS A 407 3.29 -10.38 5.47
CA HIS A 407 3.37 -11.29 6.60
C HIS A 407 4.82 -11.75 6.82
N SER A 408 5.26 -11.83 8.09
CA SER A 408 6.64 -12.17 8.45
C SER A 408 7.06 -13.59 8.05
N LEU A 409 6.10 -14.48 7.83
CA LEU A 409 6.29 -15.82 7.31
C LEU A 409 5.75 -15.99 5.88
N GLY A 410 5.56 -14.88 5.18
CA GLY A 410 5.04 -14.85 3.82
C GLY A 410 6.06 -15.26 2.76
N ALA A 411 5.54 -15.44 1.55
CA ALA A 411 6.32 -15.88 0.39
C ALA A 411 7.47 -14.92 0.04
N ASP A 412 7.23 -13.60 0.11
CA ASP A 412 8.27 -12.61 -0.22
C ASP A 412 9.47 -12.67 0.74
N VAL A 413 9.22 -12.99 2.03
CA VAL A 413 10.25 -13.13 3.05
C VAL A 413 11.02 -14.44 2.86
N TRP A 414 10.30 -15.57 2.66
CA TRP A 414 10.93 -16.86 2.46
C TRP A 414 11.81 -16.91 1.21
N TRP A 415 11.33 -16.29 0.13
CA TRP A 415 12.02 -16.27 -1.15
C TRP A 415 13.39 -15.59 -1.07
N ASN A 416 13.45 -14.43 -0.42
CA ASN A 416 14.69 -13.67 -0.25
C ASN A 416 14.64 -12.87 1.06
N PRO A 417 15.02 -13.51 2.18
CA PRO A 417 14.99 -12.87 3.50
C PRO A 417 15.94 -11.66 3.61
N GLU A 418 16.98 -11.56 2.76
CA GLU A 418 17.89 -10.40 2.76
C GLU A 418 17.19 -9.09 2.36
N ARG A 419 16.05 -9.18 1.66
CA ARG A 419 15.19 -8.03 1.33
C ARG A 419 14.64 -7.33 2.56
N PHE A 420 14.56 -8.03 3.67
CA PHE A 420 13.89 -7.58 4.89
C PHE A 420 14.82 -7.64 6.10
N ALA A 421 14.47 -6.85 7.13
CA ALA A 421 15.07 -6.99 8.46
C ALA A 421 14.26 -8.00 9.28
N VAL A 422 14.46 -9.30 9.00
CA VAL A 422 13.61 -10.38 9.53
C VAL A 422 13.98 -10.77 10.95
N GLY A 423 12.97 -11.04 11.78
CA GLY A 423 13.09 -11.79 13.04
C GLY A 423 13.52 -10.99 14.27
N SER A 424 13.86 -9.71 14.11
CA SER A 424 14.30 -8.86 15.23
C SER A 424 13.54 -7.54 15.36
N VAL A 425 12.88 -7.10 14.30
CA VAL A 425 12.11 -5.86 14.27
C VAL A 425 10.83 -6.03 13.46
N THR A 426 9.82 -5.22 13.79
CA THR A 426 8.57 -5.06 13.04
C THR A 426 8.34 -3.60 12.71
N VAL A 427 7.42 -3.33 11.78
CA VAL A 427 6.97 -1.97 11.43
C VAL A 427 5.75 -1.61 12.25
N GLY A 428 5.65 -0.33 12.61
CA GLY A 428 4.46 0.22 13.24
C GLY A 428 4.49 1.75 13.26
N CYS A 429 3.82 2.33 14.22
CA CYS A 429 3.91 3.76 14.50
C CYS A 429 4.02 4.02 16.01
N PRO A 430 4.73 5.12 16.43
CA PRO A 430 4.73 5.55 17.79
C PRO A 430 3.34 6.02 18.24
N PRO A 431 3.10 6.20 19.55
CA PRO A 431 1.86 6.80 20.06
C PRO A 431 1.51 8.11 19.38
N ASP A 432 0.27 8.25 18.96
CA ASP A 432 -0.30 9.46 18.37
C ASP A 432 -1.68 9.81 18.96
N PHE A 433 -2.34 10.87 18.47
CA PHE A 433 -3.65 11.29 18.95
C PHE A 433 -4.74 10.25 18.71
N TYR A 434 -4.60 9.46 17.65
CA TYR A 434 -5.58 8.44 17.26
C TYR A 434 -5.34 7.12 18.01
N ASN A 435 -4.06 6.79 18.29
CA ASN A 435 -3.68 5.62 19.07
C ASN A 435 -2.59 5.96 20.09
N GLN A 436 -3.01 6.25 21.31
CA GLN A 436 -2.12 6.62 22.44
C GLN A 436 -1.18 5.49 22.89
N GLN A 437 -1.40 4.27 22.44
CA GLN A 437 -0.53 3.12 22.71
C GLN A 437 0.55 2.94 21.64
N GLY A 438 0.37 3.58 20.46
CA GLY A 438 1.08 3.24 19.24
C GLY A 438 0.56 1.95 18.63
N GLN A 439 1.11 1.57 17.49
CA GLN A 439 0.72 0.35 16.76
C GLN A 439 1.96 -0.44 16.38
N ASP A 440 1.88 -1.75 16.49
CA ASP A 440 2.82 -2.71 15.91
C ASP A 440 2.04 -3.54 14.88
N TRP A 441 2.42 -3.43 13.61
CA TRP A 441 1.72 -4.11 12.51
C TRP A 441 2.25 -5.52 12.24
N GLY A 442 3.30 -5.95 12.96
CA GLY A 442 3.86 -7.30 12.87
C GLY A 442 4.59 -7.60 11.55
N GLN A 443 4.78 -6.61 10.70
CA GLN A 443 5.37 -6.75 9.36
C GLN A 443 6.88 -6.50 9.40
N PRO A 444 7.73 -7.31 8.73
CA PRO A 444 9.14 -7.01 8.61
C PRO A 444 9.37 -5.85 7.64
N PRO A 445 10.17 -4.84 7.99
CA PRO A 445 10.51 -3.75 7.07
C PRO A 445 11.47 -4.20 5.98
N PHE A 446 11.42 -3.57 4.82
CA PHE A 446 12.49 -3.69 3.82
C PHE A 446 13.82 -3.22 4.40
N ASN A 447 14.89 -3.93 4.07
CA ASN A 447 16.25 -3.53 4.39
C ASN A 447 16.72 -2.43 3.40
N PRO A 448 16.91 -1.17 3.83
CA PRO A 448 17.27 -0.07 2.92
C PRO A 448 18.62 -0.29 2.23
N ASN A 449 19.59 -0.95 2.90
CA ASN A 449 20.88 -1.27 2.29
C ASN A 449 20.74 -2.30 1.16
N TYR A 450 19.85 -3.28 1.31
CA TYR A 450 19.57 -4.26 0.27
C TYR A 450 18.86 -3.60 -0.92
N LEU A 451 17.87 -2.74 -0.69
CA LEU A 451 17.19 -2.01 -1.75
C LEU A 451 18.20 -1.21 -2.58
N ALA A 452 19.03 -0.40 -1.94
CA ALA A 452 20.05 0.40 -2.63
C ALA A 452 21.04 -0.48 -3.41
N LYS A 453 21.53 -1.57 -2.80
CA LYS A 453 22.47 -2.50 -3.43
C LYS A 453 21.93 -3.18 -4.67
N THR A 454 20.62 -3.39 -4.74
CA THR A 454 19.95 -4.11 -5.84
C THR A 454 19.20 -3.19 -6.81
N GLY A 455 19.47 -1.88 -6.78
CA GLY A 455 18.80 -0.90 -7.64
C GLY A 455 17.29 -0.88 -7.45
N TYR A 456 16.82 -1.18 -6.23
CA TYR A 456 15.39 -1.24 -5.88
C TYR A 456 14.57 -2.25 -6.69
N GLY A 457 15.19 -3.29 -7.26
CA GLY A 457 14.55 -4.23 -8.19
C GLY A 457 13.19 -4.73 -7.70
N VAL A 458 13.10 -5.22 -6.45
CA VAL A 458 11.83 -5.71 -5.88
C VAL A 458 10.75 -4.64 -5.79
N TYR A 459 11.12 -3.40 -5.46
CA TYR A 459 10.16 -2.28 -5.38
C TYR A 459 9.69 -1.86 -6.78
N ARG A 460 10.61 -1.83 -7.76
CA ARG A 460 10.29 -1.57 -9.17
C ARG A 460 9.26 -2.55 -9.71
N GLU A 461 9.49 -3.86 -9.50
CA GLU A 461 8.57 -4.92 -9.93
C GLU A 461 7.20 -4.79 -9.26
N MET A 462 7.17 -4.53 -7.96
CA MET A 462 5.93 -4.36 -7.21
C MET A 462 5.09 -3.19 -7.75
N VAL A 463 5.72 -2.02 -7.95
CA VAL A 463 5.02 -0.84 -8.49
C VAL A 463 4.58 -1.05 -9.93
N HIS A 464 5.43 -1.68 -10.77
CA HIS A 464 5.11 -2.03 -12.15
C HIS A 464 3.87 -2.94 -12.21
N ASN A 465 3.83 -4.01 -11.40
CA ASN A 465 2.71 -4.95 -11.37
C ASN A 465 1.39 -4.27 -10.97
N MET A 466 1.42 -3.31 -10.04
CA MET A 466 0.21 -2.58 -9.68
C MET A 466 -0.29 -1.70 -10.83
N PHE A 467 0.60 -0.97 -11.51
CA PHE A 467 0.21 -0.12 -12.63
C PHE A 467 -0.17 -0.89 -13.90
N SER A 468 0.20 -2.17 -14.03
CA SER A 468 -0.26 -3.01 -15.15
C SER A 468 -1.77 -3.26 -15.13
N HIS A 469 -2.41 -3.11 -13.95
CA HIS A 469 -3.84 -3.38 -13.75
C HIS A 469 -4.65 -2.15 -13.30
N ALA A 470 -4.03 -0.99 -13.12
CA ALA A 470 -4.72 0.17 -12.54
C ALA A 470 -4.33 1.48 -13.22
N GLY A 471 -5.24 2.45 -13.20
CA GLY A 471 -4.95 3.82 -13.64
C GLY A 471 -4.46 4.71 -12.50
N ALA A 472 -4.55 4.23 -11.25
CA ALA A 472 -4.00 4.93 -10.09
C ALA A 472 -3.60 3.92 -8.99
N VAL A 473 -2.67 4.32 -8.15
CA VAL A 473 -2.24 3.54 -6.98
C VAL A 473 -2.31 4.43 -5.74
N ARG A 474 -3.01 3.98 -4.69
CA ARG A 474 -2.90 4.56 -3.36
C ARG A 474 -1.78 3.83 -2.61
N ILE A 475 -0.92 4.56 -1.94
CA ILE A 475 0.15 4.01 -1.10
C ILE A 475 -0.27 4.20 0.34
N ASP A 476 -0.51 3.09 1.03
CA ASP A 476 -0.79 3.09 2.45
C ASP A 476 0.45 3.54 3.23
N HIS A 477 0.26 4.43 4.19
CA HIS A 477 1.32 5.02 4.99
C HIS A 477 2.50 5.55 4.14
N VAL A 478 2.26 6.53 3.27
CA VAL A 478 3.27 7.06 2.33
C VAL A 478 4.54 7.56 2.99
N LEU A 479 4.49 7.86 4.28
CA LEU A 479 5.65 8.19 5.10
C LEU A 479 6.71 7.08 5.07
N GLY A 480 6.28 5.84 4.78
CA GLY A 480 7.15 4.69 4.57
C GLY A 480 8.15 4.82 3.41
N LEU A 481 7.94 5.73 2.45
CA LEU A 481 8.93 6.07 1.42
C LEU A 481 10.12 6.85 2.01
N PHE A 482 9.90 7.54 3.11
CA PHE A 482 10.88 8.44 3.76
C PHE A 482 11.48 7.79 4.98
N ARG A 483 10.65 7.21 5.85
CA ARG A 483 11.06 6.55 7.08
C ARG A 483 9.96 5.65 7.61
N LEU A 484 10.35 4.55 8.28
CA LEU A 484 9.44 3.68 9.01
C LEU A 484 9.86 3.59 10.49
N TRP A 485 8.87 3.43 11.35
CA TRP A 485 9.08 3.16 12.77
C TRP A 485 9.36 1.68 12.96
N TRP A 486 10.61 1.35 13.33
CA TRP A 486 11.05 -0.02 13.57
C TRP A 486 10.97 -0.34 15.05
N ILE A 487 10.27 -1.40 15.40
CA ILE A 487 10.01 -1.82 16.77
C ILE A 487 10.79 -3.10 17.04
N PRO A 488 11.83 -3.08 17.88
CA PRO A 488 12.52 -4.30 18.30
C PRO A 488 11.60 -5.25 19.04
N GLN A 489 11.78 -6.55 18.81
CA GLN A 489 10.96 -7.58 19.44
C GLN A 489 10.96 -7.46 20.96
N GLY A 490 9.76 -7.39 21.57
CA GLY A 490 9.55 -7.30 23.00
C GLY A 490 9.51 -5.88 23.55
N GLU A 491 9.79 -4.84 22.76
CA GLU A 491 9.78 -3.43 23.21
C GLU A 491 8.39 -2.78 23.17
N GLY A 492 7.45 -3.35 22.41
CA GLY A 492 6.14 -2.75 22.16
C GLY A 492 6.24 -1.48 21.32
N ALA A 493 5.10 -0.98 20.82
CA ALA A 493 5.03 0.11 19.85
C ALA A 493 5.75 1.42 20.30
N ARG A 494 5.85 1.68 21.60
CA ARG A 494 6.55 2.85 22.16
C ARG A 494 8.07 2.77 22.09
N GLY A 495 8.62 1.56 21.94
CA GLY A 495 10.05 1.27 22.06
C GLY A 495 10.75 1.13 20.70
N GLY A 496 10.42 1.95 19.73
CA GLY A 496 11.03 1.89 18.40
C GLY A 496 11.99 3.03 18.07
N ALA A 497 12.46 3.02 16.83
CA ALA A 497 13.24 4.11 16.22
C ALA A 497 12.84 4.26 14.75
N TYR A 498 12.86 5.49 14.22
CA TYR A 498 12.71 5.71 12.79
C TYR A 498 13.99 5.30 12.04
N VAL A 499 13.80 4.52 10.96
CA VAL A 499 14.85 4.19 10.00
C VAL A 499 14.48 4.85 8.67
N THR A 500 15.42 5.63 8.10
CA THR A 500 15.21 6.37 6.85
C THR A 500 15.43 5.48 5.64
N TYR A 501 14.66 5.78 4.59
CA TYR A 501 14.80 5.23 3.24
C TYR A 501 15.22 6.31 2.26
N ASP A 502 15.81 5.93 1.15
CA ASP A 502 16.04 6.84 0.03
C ASP A 502 14.73 7.08 -0.71
N TYR A 503 14.03 8.13 -0.29
CA TYR A 503 12.75 8.51 -0.88
C TYR A 503 12.91 8.98 -2.33
N GLU A 504 14.08 9.54 -2.72
CA GLU A 504 14.31 9.97 -4.10
C GLU A 504 14.27 8.78 -5.05
N ALA A 505 14.92 7.66 -4.71
CA ALA A 505 14.86 6.44 -5.49
C ALA A 505 13.44 5.86 -5.56
N MET A 506 12.73 5.81 -4.43
CA MET A 506 11.38 5.26 -4.38
C MET A 506 10.37 6.12 -5.15
N ILE A 507 10.44 7.45 -5.01
CA ILE A 507 9.61 8.39 -5.77
C ILE A 507 9.96 8.36 -7.25
N ALA A 508 11.23 8.27 -7.63
CA ALA A 508 11.65 8.15 -9.02
C ALA A 508 11.01 6.92 -9.69
N ILE A 509 10.97 5.78 -9.01
CA ILE A 509 10.30 4.57 -9.49
C ILE A 509 8.80 4.82 -9.69
N LEU A 510 8.13 5.43 -8.71
CA LEU A 510 6.71 5.78 -8.83
C LEU A 510 6.43 6.71 -10.01
N THR A 511 7.29 7.72 -10.24
CA THR A 511 7.12 8.64 -11.36
C THR A 511 7.36 7.96 -12.71
N ILE A 512 8.31 7.03 -12.80
CA ILE A 512 8.53 6.24 -14.04
C ILE A 512 7.29 5.39 -14.33
N GLU A 513 6.87 4.55 -13.40
CA GLU A 513 5.80 3.58 -13.66
C GLU A 513 4.43 4.25 -13.87
N ALA A 514 4.11 5.27 -13.08
CA ALA A 514 2.89 6.05 -13.30
C ALA A 514 2.89 6.76 -14.68
N SER A 515 4.03 7.32 -15.11
CA SER A 515 4.12 8.01 -16.39
C SER A 515 3.96 7.06 -17.58
N ARG A 516 4.39 5.79 -17.47
CA ARG A 516 4.24 4.77 -18.52
C ARG A 516 2.78 4.47 -18.89
N VAL A 517 1.88 4.64 -17.93
CA VAL A 517 0.44 4.36 -18.10
C VAL A 517 -0.45 5.61 -18.02
N ASN A 518 0.12 6.80 -17.96
CA ASN A 518 -0.58 8.06 -17.64
C ASN A 518 -1.41 7.92 -16.36
N GLY A 519 -0.85 7.27 -15.36
CA GLY A 519 -1.49 6.99 -14.08
C GLY A 519 -1.19 8.05 -13.03
N LEU A 520 -1.79 7.86 -11.84
CA LEU A 520 -1.62 8.71 -10.67
C LEU A 520 -1.16 7.92 -9.45
N VAL A 521 -0.48 8.60 -8.53
CA VAL A 521 -0.17 8.10 -7.20
C VAL A 521 -0.84 8.97 -6.16
N VAL A 522 -1.54 8.33 -5.21
CA VAL A 522 -2.11 8.96 -4.03
C VAL A 522 -1.37 8.42 -2.81
N GLY A 523 -0.67 9.25 -2.08
CA GLY A 523 -0.03 8.85 -0.83
C GLY A 523 -0.95 9.12 0.36
N GLU A 524 -1.22 8.11 1.17
CA GLU A 524 -1.89 8.32 2.45
C GLU A 524 -0.91 9.02 3.41
N ASP A 525 -1.18 10.30 3.69
CA ASP A 525 -0.36 11.19 4.49
C ASP A 525 -1.14 11.75 5.70
N LEU A 526 -1.96 10.88 6.31
CA LEU A 526 -2.70 11.19 7.52
C LEU A 526 -1.81 11.07 8.78
N GLY A 527 -2.24 11.67 9.88
CA GLY A 527 -1.49 11.66 11.14
C GLY A 527 -0.34 12.66 11.20
N THR A 528 0.70 12.34 11.98
CA THR A 528 1.84 13.25 12.24
C THR A 528 2.86 13.16 11.11
N VAL A 529 2.62 13.90 10.04
CA VAL A 529 3.48 13.94 8.85
C VAL A 529 4.32 15.23 8.86
N PRO A 530 5.66 15.15 8.77
CA PRO A 530 6.51 16.33 8.67
C PRO A 530 6.21 17.15 7.40
N ASP A 531 6.21 18.48 7.50
CA ASP A 531 5.88 19.39 6.39
C ASP A 531 6.71 19.16 5.13
N TYR A 532 8.00 18.81 5.28
CA TYR A 532 8.87 18.55 4.14
C TYR A 532 8.37 17.37 3.29
N VAL A 533 7.74 16.36 3.90
CA VAL A 533 7.19 15.19 3.19
C VAL A 533 6.10 15.64 2.21
N ARG A 534 5.14 16.41 2.70
CA ARG A 534 4.07 16.97 1.85
C ARG A 534 4.60 17.85 0.73
N THR A 535 5.65 18.62 1.03
CA THR A 535 6.33 19.46 0.03
C THR A 535 6.96 18.59 -1.07
N VAL A 536 7.74 17.58 -0.70
CA VAL A 536 8.40 16.67 -1.66
C VAL A 536 7.37 15.92 -2.49
N LEU A 537 6.32 15.35 -1.87
CA LEU A 537 5.24 14.66 -2.60
C LEU A 537 4.61 15.57 -3.65
N GLY A 538 4.26 16.81 -3.26
CA GLY A 538 3.66 17.81 -4.18
C GLY A 538 4.59 18.24 -5.31
N GLU A 539 5.90 18.39 -5.06
CA GLU A 539 6.91 18.71 -6.09
C GLU A 539 7.00 17.61 -7.15
N HIS A 540 6.86 16.33 -6.73
CA HIS A 540 6.90 15.19 -7.64
C HIS A 540 5.52 14.79 -8.19
N GLY A 541 4.46 15.55 -7.89
CA GLY A 541 3.12 15.33 -8.43
C GLY A 541 2.37 14.16 -7.81
N LEU A 542 2.80 13.67 -6.64
CA LEU A 542 2.04 12.70 -5.85
C LEU A 542 0.93 13.45 -5.10
N LEU A 543 -0.27 12.88 -5.14
CA LEU A 543 -1.41 13.41 -4.39
C LEU A 543 -1.32 12.98 -2.93
N GLY A 544 -1.81 13.81 -2.01
CA GLY A 544 -2.03 13.41 -0.62
C GLY A 544 -3.50 13.06 -0.35
N CYS A 545 -3.83 12.73 0.89
CA CYS A 545 -5.19 12.49 1.35
C CYS A 545 -5.72 13.66 2.18
N MET A 546 -7.00 14.01 1.97
CA MET A 546 -7.75 14.95 2.80
C MET A 546 -9.03 14.27 3.25
N VAL A 547 -9.16 14.04 4.56
CA VAL A 547 -10.34 13.42 5.15
C VAL A 547 -11.10 14.45 5.96
N GLU A 548 -12.37 14.63 5.66
CA GLU A 548 -13.20 15.71 6.20
C GLU A 548 -13.28 15.66 7.73
N TRP A 549 -13.42 14.45 8.30
CA TRP A 549 -13.42 14.26 9.76
C TRP A 549 -12.12 14.71 10.47
N PHE A 550 -11.01 14.86 9.74
CA PHE A 550 -9.73 15.30 10.30
C PHE A 550 -9.37 16.75 9.91
N ALA A 551 -10.15 17.38 9.04
CA ALA A 551 -9.84 18.71 8.51
C ALA A 551 -10.29 19.80 9.48
N ARG A 552 -9.50 20.04 10.54
CA ARG A 552 -9.73 21.09 11.53
C ARG A 552 -8.95 22.36 11.18
N VAL A 553 -9.45 23.50 11.65
CA VAL A 553 -8.72 24.76 11.57
C VAL A 553 -7.42 24.65 12.36
N ASP A 554 -6.30 25.07 11.75
CA ASP A 554 -4.95 25.01 12.34
C ASP A 554 -4.52 23.59 12.76
N ASP A 555 -5.04 22.54 12.09
CA ASP A 555 -4.80 21.13 12.41
C ASP A 555 -5.02 20.81 13.91
N SER A 556 -6.03 21.42 14.51
CA SER A 556 -6.33 21.25 15.93
C SER A 556 -6.73 19.81 16.27
N PRO A 557 -6.19 19.23 17.36
CA PRO A 557 -6.57 17.90 17.82
C PRO A 557 -7.85 17.88 18.67
N ASN A 558 -8.47 19.01 18.96
CA ASN A 558 -9.61 19.07 19.88
C ASN A 558 -10.92 18.81 19.15
N ALA A 559 -11.74 17.90 19.69
CA ALA A 559 -13.00 17.45 19.09
C ALA A 559 -14.01 18.59 18.82
N GLY A 560 -14.11 19.58 19.72
CA GLY A 560 -15.05 20.72 19.58
C GLY A 560 -14.54 21.88 18.74
N ASP A 561 -13.29 21.84 18.24
CA ASP A 561 -12.76 22.93 17.42
C ASP A 561 -13.36 22.94 16.01
N PRO A 562 -13.46 24.12 15.37
CA PRO A 562 -14.12 24.26 14.08
C PRO A 562 -13.46 23.45 12.96
N TYR A 563 -14.26 22.89 12.06
CA TYR A 563 -13.77 22.30 10.81
C TYR A 563 -13.30 23.37 9.82
N ALA A 564 -12.23 23.07 9.10
CA ALA A 564 -11.68 23.95 8.08
C ALA A 564 -12.66 24.15 6.91
N ASP A 565 -12.56 25.30 6.23
CA ASP A 565 -13.30 25.51 5.00
C ASP A 565 -12.74 24.61 3.89
N PRO A 566 -13.55 23.79 3.20
CA PRO A 566 -13.06 22.93 2.12
C PRO A 566 -12.33 23.68 1.00
N SER A 567 -12.62 24.96 0.78
CA SER A 567 -11.87 25.78 -0.17
C SER A 567 -10.39 25.96 0.18
N THR A 568 -10.01 25.64 1.43
CA THR A 568 -8.63 25.66 1.92
C THR A 568 -7.90 24.32 1.77
N TYR A 569 -8.61 23.26 1.35
CA TYR A 569 -8.01 21.94 1.17
C TYR A 569 -6.92 21.95 0.10
N ARG A 570 -6.00 21.01 0.16
CA ARG A 570 -4.90 20.88 -0.81
C ARG A 570 -5.44 20.55 -2.19
N LYS A 571 -4.93 21.24 -3.23
CA LYS A 571 -5.28 20.98 -4.62
C LYS A 571 -4.82 19.58 -5.07
N TYR A 572 -3.58 19.24 -4.77
CA TYR A 572 -3.02 17.92 -5.10
C TYR A 572 -3.37 16.91 -3.99
N ALA A 573 -4.65 16.52 -3.96
CA ALA A 573 -5.16 15.57 -2.99
C ALA A 573 -6.35 14.76 -3.54
N LEU A 574 -6.57 13.61 -2.91
CA LEU A 574 -7.81 12.86 -2.89
C LEU A 574 -8.57 13.28 -1.62
N ALA A 575 -9.70 13.96 -1.78
CA ALA A 575 -10.52 14.39 -0.66
C ALA A 575 -11.72 13.45 -0.49
N SER A 576 -12.02 13.06 0.75
CA SER A 576 -13.11 12.16 1.11
C SER A 576 -13.75 12.57 2.43
N VAL A 577 -14.98 12.13 2.66
CA VAL A 577 -15.63 12.28 3.97
C VAL A 577 -15.04 11.28 4.96
N THR A 578 -14.91 10.02 4.55
CA THR A 578 -14.43 8.91 5.38
C THR A 578 -13.43 8.04 4.64
N THR A 579 -12.81 7.11 5.36
CA THR A 579 -11.92 6.05 4.84
C THR A 579 -12.41 4.68 5.32
N HIS A 580 -11.78 3.60 4.84
CA HIS A 580 -12.08 2.24 5.31
C HIS A 580 -11.64 1.96 6.76
N ASP A 581 -10.76 2.79 7.35
CA ASP A 581 -10.32 2.71 8.75
C ASP A 581 -11.23 3.48 9.71
N LEU A 582 -12.16 4.27 9.16
CA LEU A 582 -13.17 4.96 9.91
C LEU A 582 -14.52 4.24 9.78
N PRO A 583 -15.42 4.39 10.74
CA PRO A 583 -16.79 3.96 10.55
C PRO A 583 -17.42 4.63 9.32
N PRO A 584 -18.39 3.97 8.64
CA PRO A 584 -19.24 4.66 7.68
C PRO A 584 -19.81 5.93 8.30
N THR A 585 -19.98 6.98 7.50
CA THR A 585 -20.43 8.30 8.01
C THR A 585 -21.76 8.19 8.78
N ALA A 586 -22.69 7.37 8.33
CA ALA A 586 -23.95 7.11 9.05
C ALA A 586 -23.72 6.52 10.45
N GLY A 587 -22.80 5.56 10.59
CA GLY A 587 -22.45 4.96 11.88
C GLY A 587 -21.69 5.92 12.79
N TYR A 588 -20.84 6.76 12.21
CA TYR A 588 -20.12 7.79 12.96
C TYR A 588 -21.06 8.83 13.59
N LEU A 589 -22.02 9.33 12.81
CA LEU A 589 -23.06 10.26 13.25
C LEU A 589 -23.96 9.68 14.37
N GLN A 590 -24.11 8.36 14.43
CA GLN A 590 -24.88 7.61 15.42
C GLN A 590 -24.04 7.09 16.59
N PHE A 591 -22.75 7.44 16.64
CA PHE A 591 -21.80 7.01 17.68
C PHE A 591 -21.58 5.49 17.75
N GLU A 592 -21.75 4.77 16.65
CA GLU A 592 -21.51 3.32 16.62
C GLU A 592 -20.07 2.96 16.98
N HIS A 593 -19.10 3.82 16.63
CA HIS A 593 -17.70 3.65 17.01
C HIS A 593 -17.46 3.73 18.52
N VAL A 594 -18.20 4.55 19.26
CA VAL A 594 -18.08 4.63 20.73
C VAL A 594 -18.67 3.38 21.36
N LYS A 595 -19.86 2.97 20.93
CA LYS A 595 -20.55 1.76 21.39
C LYS A 595 -19.70 0.50 21.13
N LEU A 596 -19.12 0.40 19.93
CA LEU A 596 -18.28 -0.73 19.55
C LEU A 596 -17.00 -0.79 20.40
N ARG A 597 -16.32 0.34 20.61
CA ARG A 597 -15.10 0.39 21.44
C ARG A 597 -15.38 0.06 22.89
N GLU A 598 -16.53 0.47 23.43
CA GLU A 598 -16.98 0.08 24.78
C GLU A 598 -17.18 -1.43 24.87
N GLN A 599 -17.93 -2.03 23.91
CA GLN A 599 -18.19 -3.48 23.86
C GLN A 599 -16.90 -4.30 23.76
N LEU A 600 -15.90 -3.80 23.04
CA LEU A 600 -14.60 -4.45 22.84
C LEU A 600 -13.57 -4.10 23.92
N HIS A 601 -13.95 -3.33 24.93
CA HIS A 601 -13.07 -2.88 26.03
C HIS A 601 -11.82 -2.12 25.56
N LEU A 602 -11.95 -1.33 24.48
CA LEU A 602 -10.86 -0.55 23.90
C LEU A 602 -10.77 0.88 24.45
N LEU A 603 -11.71 1.31 25.27
CA LEU A 603 -11.70 2.65 25.87
C LEU A 603 -10.68 2.72 27.01
N SER A 604 -9.88 3.79 27.03
CA SER A 604 -8.87 4.05 28.06
C SER A 604 -9.43 4.80 29.30
N GLY A 605 -10.71 5.15 29.30
CA GLY A 605 -11.41 5.90 30.32
C GLY A 605 -12.90 5.62 30.34
N PRO A 606 -13.68 6.39 31.14
CA PRO A 606 -15.15 6.25 31.21
C PRO A 606 -15.78 6.50 29.83
N VAL A 607 -16.80 5.71 29.46
CA VAL A 607 -17.50 5.84 28.16
C VAL A 607 -18.14 7.22 27.99
N GLU A 608 -18.57 7.84 29.09
CA GLU A 608 -19.18 9.17 29.07
C GLU A 608 -18.25 10.26 28.55
N GLU A 609 -16.94 10.14 28.79
CA GLU A 609 -15.93 11.08 28.29
C GLU A 609 -15.77 10.91 26.76
N PHE A 610 -15.72 9.69 26.27
CA PHE A 610 -15.64 9.41 24.84
C PHE A 610 -16.92 9.80 24.11
N GLN A 611 -18.08 9.56 24.73
CA GLN A 611 -19.37 10.00 24.19
C GLN A 611 -19.47 11.52 24.11
N ALA A 612 -19.00 12.24 25.14
CA ALA A 612 -18.96 13.70 25.14
C ALA A 612 -18.06 14.23 24.03
N SER A 613 -16.84 13.68 23.89
CA SER A 613 -15.91 14.06 22.83
C SER A 613 -16.49 13.80 21.43
N ALA A 614 -17.12 12.65 21.21
CA ALA A 614 -17.76 12.34 19.91
C ALA A 614 -18.96 13.27 19.64
N THR A 615 -19.66 13.69 20.71
CA THR A 615 -20.77 14.66 20.59
C THR A 615 -20.22 16.04 20.19
N ASP A 616 -19.17 16.53 20.84
CA ASP A 616 -18.53 17.80 20.52
C ASP A 616 -18.02 17.81 19.06
N GLU A 617 -17.46 16.68 18.61
CA GLU A 617 -16.98 16.53 17.24
C GLU A 617 -18.13 16.57 16.21
N ARG A 618 -19.22 15.82 16.47
CA ARG A 618 -20.40 15.82 15.61
C ARG A 618 -21.05 17.20 15.56
N ASP A 619 -21.18 17.85 16.72
CA ASP A 619 -21.84 19.16 16.82
C ASP A 619 -21.00 20.24 16.07
N ALA A 620 -19.67 20.21 16.15
CA ALA A 620 -18.79 21.06 15.35
C ALA A 620 -18.97 20.85 13.84
N MET A 621 -19.20 19.60 13.40
CA MET A 621 -19.51 19.31 11.99
C MET A 621 -20.89 19.87 11.62
N MET A 622 -21.90 19.71 12.46
CA MET A 622 -23.24 20.28 12.22
C MET A 622 -23.17 21.79 12.11
N ASP A 623 -22.45 22.47 13.01
CA ASP A 623 -22.21 23.90 12.94
C ASP A 623 -21.59 24.32 11.60
N ARG A 624 -20.56 23.57 11.16
CA ARG A 624 -19.91 23.82 9.86
C ARG A 624 -20.85 23.68 8.68
N LEU A 625 -21.73 22.66 8.68
CA LEU A 625 -22.72 22.44 7.63
C LEU A 625 -23.79 23.55 7.61
N VAL A 626 -24.25 24.01 8.80
CA VAL A 626 -25.19 25.14 8.93
C VAL A 626 -24.55 26.44 8.43
N GLU A 627 -23.33 26.74 8.86
CA GLU A 627 -22.58 27.92 8.39
C GLU A 627 -22.37 27.95 6.88
N SER A 628 -22.18 26.75 6.29
CA SER A 628 -22.03 26.57 4.84
C SER A 628 -23.36 26.64 4.07
N GLY A 629 -24.50 26.72 4.80
CA GLY A 629 -25.84 26.74 4.23
C GLY A 629 -26.24 25.41 3.57
N LEU A 630 -25.66 24.31 3.98
CA LEU A 630 -25.91 22.99 3.43
C LEU A 630 -27.00 22.23 4.16
N ILE A 631 -27.19 22.52 5.43
CA ILE A 631 -28.35 22.05 6.25
C ILE A 631 -28.93 23.20 7.04
N THR A 632 -30.15 23.01 7.56
CA THR A 632 -30.79 24.00 8.45
C THR A 632 -30.49 23.70 9.91
N PRO A 633 -30.63 24.67 10.83
CA PRO A 633 -30.49 24.42 12.26
C PRO A 633 -31.45 23.34 12.81
N GLU A 634 -32.62 23.18 12.19
CA GLU A 634 -33.58 22.13 12.56
C GLU A 634 -33.02 20.74 12.24
N VAL A 635 -32.40 20.56 11.08
CA VAL A 635 -31.73 19.33 10.67
C VAL A 635 -30.54 19.04 11.58
N ALA A 636 -29.72 20.04 11.89
CA ALA A 636 -28.59 19.92 12.81
C ALA A 636 -29.05 19.51 14.23
N GLY A 637 -30.24 19.93 14.66
CA GLY A 637 -30.83 19.59 15.96
C GLY A 637 -31.48 18.20 16.03
N ASP A 638 -31.71 17.53 14.89
CA ASP A 638 -32.28 16.17 14.79
C ASP A 638 -31.47 15.30 13.81
N VAL A 639 -30.23 15.01 14.22
CA VAL A 639 -29.27 14.24 13.39
C VAL A 639 -29.82 12.85 13.05
N GLU A 640 -30.44 12.15 14.04
CA GLU A 640 -30.94 10.80 13.82
C GLU A 640 -32.09 10.75 12.82
N GLY A 641 -32.94 11.78 12.78
CA GLY A 641 -34.04 11.89 11.79
C GLY A 641 -33.56 12.24 10.37
N HIS A 642 -32.32 12.73 10.22
CA HIS A 642 -31.81 13.32 8.97
C HIS A 642 -30.46 12.75 8.51
N ILE A 643 -30.09 11.52 8.91
CA ILE A 643 -28.77 10.91 8.62
C ILE A 643 -28.40 11.01 7.14
N GLN A 644 -29.29 10.61 6.22
CA GLN A 644 -29.00 10.64 4.78
C GLN A 644 -28.77 12.08 4.28
N GLU A 645 -29.58 13.03 4.71
CA GLU A 645 -29.47 14.46 4.32
C GLU A 645 -28.13 15.03 4.80
N ILE A 646 -27.68 14.66 6.00
CA ILE A 646 -26.40 15.10 6.56
C ILE A 646 -25.21 14.45 5.81
N VAL A 647 -25.26 13.14 5.55
CA VAL A 647 -24.24 12.45 4.72
C VAL A 647 -24.13 13.11 3.35
N GLU A 648 -25.25 13.40 2.70
CA GLU A 648 -25.28 14.09 1.41
C GLU A 648 -24.75 15.53 1.51
N ALA A 649 -25.03 16.24 2.62
CA ALA A 649 -24.52 17.60 2.85
C ALA A 649 -22.99 17.62 3.03
N MET A 650 -22.42 16.64 3.73
CA MET A 650 -20.97 16.48 3.85
C MET A 650 -20.32 16.27 2.48
N HIS A 651 -20.89 15.40 1.64
CA HIS A 651 -20.37 15.20 0.27
C HIS A 651 -20.54 16.47 -0.62
N LYS A 652 -21.63 17.23 -0.45
CA LYS A 652 -21.78 18.54 -1.10
C LYS A 652 -20.70 19.54 -0.64
N MET A 653 -20.26 19.42 0.60
CA MET A 653 -19.19 20.24 1.13
C MET A 653 -17.87 19.95 0.43
N LEU A 654 -17.54 18.67 0.16
CA LEU A 654 -16.34 18.27 -0.59
C LEU A 654 -16.25 18.89 -1.98
N LEU A 655 -17.36 19.12 -2.68
CA LEU A 655 -17.39 19.74 -4.01
C LEU A 655 -16.83 21.18 -4.02
N LYS A 656 -16.76 21.85 -2.87
CA LYS A 656 -16.17 23.18 -2.73
C LYS A 656 -14.62 23.13 -2.63
N SER A 657 -14.06 21.92 -2.44
CA SER A 657 -12.63 21.71 -2.33
C SER A 657 -11.93 21.91 -3.68
N PRO A 658 -10.70 22.48 -3.71
CA PRO A 658 -9.88 22.55 -4.91
C PRO A 658 -9.19 21.21 -5.25
N SER A 659 -9.37 20.15 -4.44
CA SER A 659 -8.73 18.84 -4.61
C SER A 659 -9.09 18.23 -5.96
N VAL A 660 -8.09 17.72 -6.68
CA VAL A 660 -8.28 17.22 -8.05
C VAL A 660 -9.07 15.91 -8.11
N LEU A 661 -9.06 15.14 -7.03
CA LEU A 661 -9.86 13.91 -6.87
C LEU A 661 -10.76 14.02 -5.65
N LEU A 662 -12.01 13.58 -5.80
CA LEU A 662 -12.97 13.42 -4.71
C LEU A 662 -13.40 11.96 -4.62
N GLN A 663 -13.69 11.49 -3.41
CA GLN A 663 -14.09 10.11 -3.18
C GLN A 663 -15.31 10.03 -2.29
N ALA A 664 -16.28 9.22 -2.70
CA ALA A 664 -17.41 8.77 -1.88
C ALA A 664 -17.22 7.29 -1.51
N ALA A 665 -17.49 6.94 -0.26
CA ALA A 665 -17.48 5.53 0.15
C ALA A 665 -18.79 4.85 -0.25
N LEU A 666 -18.70 3.64 -0.81
CA LEU A 666 -19.90 2.89 -1.20
C LEU A 666 -20.79 2.57 0.02
N VAL A 667 -20.17 2.35 1.19
CA VAL A 667 -20.85 2.17 2.48
C VAL A 667 -21.71 3.40 2.85
N ASP A 668 -21.26 4.62 2.56
CA ASP A 668 -22.05 5.83 2.75
C ASP A 668 -23.21 5.91 1.74
N GLY A 669 -22.94 5.51 0.49
CA GLY A 669 -23.96 5.44 -0.54
C GLY A 669 -25.13 4.53 -0.18
N VAL A 670 -24.85 3.35 0.36
CA VAL A 670 -25.91 2.40 0.76
C VAL A 670 -26.47 2.68 2.16
N GLY A 671 -25.80 3.50 2.98
CA GLY A 671 -26.20 3.83 4.35
C GLY A 671 -25.84 2.74 5.38
N GLU A 672 -24.76 2.03 5.15
CA GLU A 672 -24.18 1.08 6.09
C GLU A 672 -23.69 1.81 7.36
N THR A 673 -23.79 1.16 8.51
CA THR A 673 -23.34 1.73 9.79
C THR A 673 -22.20 0.94 10.43
N ARG A 674 -21.99 -0.32 10.01
CA ARG A 674 -20.94 -1.19 10.57
C ARG A 674 -19.59 -0.88 10.00
N THR A 675 -18.60 -0.72 10.86
CA THR A 675 -17.21 -0.48 10.43
C THR A 675 -16.60 -1.72 9.76
N GLN A 676 -15.73 -1.50 8.78
CA GLN A 676 -15.03 -2.58 8.07
C GLN A 676 -13.81 -3.07 8.85
N ASN A 677 -13.15 -2.14 9.54
CA ASN A 677 -12.00 -2.39 10.37
C ASN A 677 -12.12 -1.64 11.70
N GLN A 678 -11.80 -2.33 12.80
CA GLN A 678 -11.67 -1.74 14.12
C GLN A 678 -10.22 -1.85 14.56
N PRO A 679 -9.40 -0.79 14.43
CA PRO A 679 -8.01 -0.80 14.86
C PRO A 679 -7.85 -1.20 16.32
N GLY A 680 -6.81 -2.00 16.61
CA GLY A 680 -6.55 -2.52 17.96
C GLY A 680 -7.29 -3.83 18.30
N THR A 681 -7.95 -4.45 17.30
CA THR A 681 -8.55 -5.79 17.42
C THR A 681 -7.98 -6.75 16.40
N SER A 682 -8.10 -8.05 16.66
CA SER A 682 -7.77 -9.12 15.72
C SER A 682 -8.97 -10.04 15.51
N SER A 683 -9.21 -11.00 16.41
CA SER A 683 -10.34 -11.93 16.34
C SER A 683 -11.59 -11.45 17.09
N GLU A 684 -11.45 -10.40 17.91
CA GLU A 684 -12.52 -9.86 18.76
C GLU A 684 -13.62 -9.17 17.95
N TYR A 685 -13.27 -8.65 16.78
CA TYR A 685 -14.17 -8.07 15.79
C TYR A 685 -14.00 -8.79 14.44
N SER A 686 -15.03 -8.75 13.61
CA SER A 686 -15.00 -9.35 12.26
C SER A 686 -14.34 -8.45 11.22
N ASN A 687 -13.13 -7.95 11.55
CA ASN A 687 -12.35 -7.12 10.63
C ASN A 687 -12.25 -7.73 9.24
N TRP A 688 -12.46 -6.91 8.22
CA TRP A 688 -12.31 -7.27 6.80
C TRP A 688 -13.22 -8.41 6.34
N ARG A 689 -14.33 -8.65 7.08
CA ARG A 689 -15.31 -9.70 6.81
C ARG A 689 -16.76 -9.20 6.93
N VAL A 690 -16.97 -7.87 6.93
CA VAL A 690 -18.29 -7.27 7.01
C VAL A 690 -18.88 -7.15 5.60
N PRO A 691 -20.00 -7.85 5.30
CA PRO A 691 -20.64 -7.74 4.01
C PRO A 691 -21.38 -6.41 3.85
N LEU A 692 -21.48 -5.90 2.61
CA LEU A 692 -22.18 -4.66 2.30
C LEU A 692 -23.69 -4.83 2.56
N ALA A 693 -24.26 -3.91 3.35
CA ALA A 693 -25.69 -3.89 3.66
C ALA A 693 -26.24 -2.46 3.72
N GLY A 694 -27.54 -2.33 3.63
CA GLY A 694 -28.25 -1.08 3.85
C GLY A 694 -28.49 -0.80 5.35
N PRO A 695 -29.14 0.33 5.67
CA PRO A 695 -29.39 0.73 7.06
C PRO A 695 -30.38 -0.19 7.79
N ASP A 696 -31.12 -0.99 7.06
CA ASP A 696 -32.03 -2.02 7.58
C ASP A 696 -31.36 -3.40 7.75
N LEU A 697 -30.03 -3.45 7.63
CA LEU A 697 -29.21 -4.66 7.68
C LEU A 697 -29.61 -5.71 6.64
N LYS A 698 -30.12 -5.28 5.47
CA LYS A 698 -30.27 -6.15 4.32
C LYS A 698 -29.04 -6.05 3.42
N VAL A 699 -28.62 -7.20 2.93
CA VAL A 699 -27.51 -7.28 1.96
C VAL A 699 -27.84 -6.43 0.74
N VAL A 700 -26.83 -5.74 0.23
CA VAL A 700 -26.89 -5.02 -1.03
C VAL A 700 -25.99 -5.75 -2.04
N HIS A 701 -26.58 -6.22 -3.13
CA HIS A 701 -25.86 -6.92 -4.19
C HIS A 701 -25.21 -5.95 -5.17
N THR A 702 -24.12 -6.39 -5.79
CA THR A 702 -23.33 -5.62 -6.75
C THR A 702 -24.14 -5.13 -7.94
N ASP A 703 -25.06 -5.96 -8.45
CA ASP A 703 -25.94 -5.68 -9.59
C ASP A 703 -27.10 -4.72 -9.26
N GLU A 704 -27.39 -4.48 -7.97
CA GLU A 704 -28.46 -3.60 -7.50
C GLU A 704 -27.95 -2.25 -6.98
N VAL A 705 -26.70 -2.18 -6.55
CA VAL A 705 -26.18 -1.08 -5.71
C VAL A 705 -26.37 0.30 -6.35
N PHE A 706 -26.13 0.45 -7.66
CA PHE A 706 -26.29 1.72 -8.37
C PHE A 706 -27.73 2.02 -8.80
N ASP A 707 -28.66 1.08 -8.57
CA ASP A 707 -30.10 1.30 -8.78
C ASP A 707 -30.81 1.73 -7.49
N LEU A 708 -30.11 1.72 -6.36
CA LEU A 708 -30.65 2.21 -5.08
C LEU A 708 -30.83 3.73 -5.11
N PRO A 709 -32.00 4.27 -4.74
CA PRO A 709 -32.25 5.72 -4.74
C PRO A 709 -31.23 6.53 -3.92
N ARG A 710 -30.72 5.98 -2.81
CA ARG A 710 -29.71 6.63 -1.96
C ARG A 710 -28.38 6.78 -2.71
N VAL A 711 -27.93 5.73 -3.38
CA VAL A 711 -26.68 5.71 -4.16
C VAL A 711 -26.81 6.67 -5.34
N GLN A 712 -27.96 6.65 -6.04
CA GLN A 712 -28.23 7.58 -7.14
C GLN A 712 -28.24 9.04 -6.66
N SER A 713 -28.86 9.33 -5.50
CA SER A 713 -28.87 10.67 -4.91
C SER A 713 -27.44 11.16 -4.61
N LEU A 714 -26.61 10.31 -3.97
CA LEU A 714 -25.23 10.66 -3.66
C LEU A 714 -24.39 10.84 -4.94
N ALA A 715 -24.58 9.96 -5.94
CA ALA A 715 -23.92 10.09 -7.24
C ALA A 715 -24.28 11.39 -7.97
N ALA A 716 -25.57 11.77 -7.97
CA ALA A 716 -26.02 13.04 -8.54
C ALA A 716 -25.36 14.25 -7.85
N ILE A 717 -25.22 14.20 -6.52
CA ILE A 717 -24.50 15.23 -5.76
C ILE A 717 -23.03 15.29 -6.22
N MET A 718 -22.35 14.16 -6.25
CA MET A 718 -20.94 14.10 -6.65
C MET A 718 -20.71 14.57 -8.10
N ASN A 719 -21.70 14.44 -8.97
CA ASN A 719 -21.71 15.00 -10.32
C ASN A 719 -22.02 16.51 -10.37
N GLY A 720 -22.32 17.14 -9.22
CA GLY A 720 -22.69 18.54 -9.15
C GLY A 720 -24.11 18.83 -9.64
N GLU A 721 -24.96 17.83 -9.70
CA GLU A 721 -26.38 17.96 -10.03
C GLU A 721 -27.15 18.53 -8.82
N LYS A 722 -28.10 19.42 -9.08
CA LYS A 722 -28.86 20.10 -8.01
C LYS A 722 -30.03 19.27 -7.52
#